data_a39b21c951272ea127c8014827d28d3f
#
_entry.id   a39b21c951272ea127c8014827d28d3f
#
_cell.length_a   1.000
_cell.length_b   1.000
_cell.length_c   1.000
_cell.angle_alpha   90.00
_cell.angle_beta   90.00
_cell.angle_gamma   90.00
#
_symmetry.space_group_name_H-M   'P 1'
#
loop_
_entity.id
_entity.type
_entity.pdbx_description
1 polymer ?
#
loop_
_entity_poly.entity_id
_entity_poly.type
_entity_poly.pdbx_seq_one_letter_code
_entity_poly.pdbx_strand_id
1 'polypeptide(L)'
;MSMEQDRNQQHSYDENQIQVLEGLEAVRKRPGMYIGSTSAKGLHHLVWEIVDNSIDEALAGFCTDINVIIEEDNSITVQDNGRGIPVGIHEKMGRPAVEVIMTVLHAGGKFGGGGYKVSGGLHGVGASVVNALSTELEVFVHRDNKIYYQKFQRGVPAADLKVIDETDRTGTITRFKPDPLIFQETIEYDFDTLAHRLRELAFLNRGIKITIEDRREVKQVKEYYYEGGIKSYVQHLNRTKEVLHDEPVYIEGEKDNITVEVALQYNSGYTSNLYSFANNIHTYEGGYHESGFKTALTRVINDYARKNNLFKEADSNLSGEDVREGITAIISIKHPDPQFEGQTKTKLGSSEVRTITDSIFTTTFETFMLENPVVAKKIIEKGLMAARARLAAKKARELTRRKNALEVSNLPGKLADCSSKDPSISELYVVEGDSAGGSAKQGRDRHFQAILPLKGKIINVEKARLDKILSNNEVRTIITALGTGIGEDFDIGKARYHKVVIMTDADVDGAHIRTLLLTFFYRYMREIIERGYVYIAQPPLYKIQQGKRIEYAYNEKKMNEIFAMLPQQPKPSIQRYKGLGEMNPEQLWETTLDPENRTLLQVTLEDAIEADETFEILMGDKVEPRRNFIEENAQYVKNLDI
;
A
#
# COMPACT_ATOMS: atom_id res chain seq x y z
N MET A 1 -15.14 56.06 22.20
CA MET A 1 -13.89 55.60 22.81
C MET A 1 -14.10 54.27 23.50
N SER A 2 -14.42 53.19 22.76
CA SER A 2 -14.47 51.80 23.32
C SER A 2 -14.44 50.70 22.28
N MET A 3 -13.95 50.95 21.07
CA MET A 3 -13.80 49.94 20.00
C MET A 3 -12.38 49.82 19.45
N GLU A 4 -11.36 50.41 20.07
CA GLU A 4 -9.97 50.35 19.61
C GLU A 4 -9.00 49.62 20.57
N GLN A 5 -9.50 49.09 21.69
CA GLN A 5 -8.67 48.36 22.66
C GLN A 5 -8.60 46.84 22.48
N ASP A 6 -9.42 46.22 21.60
CA ASP A 6 -9.45 44.77 21.41
C ASP A 6 -8.64 44.25 20.21
N ARG A 7 -7.87 45.09 19.52
CA ARG A 7 -7.11 44.67 18.32
C ARG A 7 -5.61 44.45 18.54
N ASN A 8 -5.10 44.53 19.76
CA ASN A 8 -3.65 44.43 20.06
C ASN A 8 -3.28 43.30 21.03
N GLN A 9 -3.98 42.20 21.07
CA GLN A 9 -3.37 40.92 21.44
C GLN A 9 -2.73 40.31 20.19
N GLN A 10 -1.68 40.97 19.67
CA GLN A 10 -0.66 40.30 18.88
C GLN A 10 -0.09 39.21 19.80
N HIS A 11 -0.29 37.93 19.47
CA HIS A 11 0.45 36.82 20.03
C HIS A 11 1.93 37.11 19.77
N SER A 12 2.62 37.71 20.73
CA SER A 12 4.06 37.86 20.66
C SER A 12 4.66 36.47 20.75
N TYR A 13 5.26 35.99 19.67
CA TYR A 13 6.05 34.77 19.68
C TYR A 13 7.33 35.06 20.47
N ASP A 14 7.36 34.62 21.72
CA ASP A 14 8.50 34.80 22.62
C ASP A 14 9.06 33.46 23.13
N GLU A 15 10.16 33.49 23.85
CA GLU A 15 10.85 32.32 24.40
C GLU A 15 9.95 31.47 25.32
N ASN A 16 8.93 32.04 25.95
CA ASN A 16 8.01 31.32 26.86
C ASN A 16 7.01 30.45 26.09
N GLN A 17 6.85 30.68 24.79
CA GLN A 17 5.99 29.88 23.92
C GLN A 17 6.71 28.65 23.33
N ILE A 18 8.04 28.57 23.50
CA ILE A 18 8.83 27.41 23.10
C ILE A 18 8.64 26.32 24.16
N GLN A 19 7.82 25.30 23.82
CA GLN A 19 7.63 24.13 24.66
C GLN A 19 8.67 23.07 24.33
N VAL A 20 9.46 22.68 25.32
CA VAL A 20 10.35 21.52 25.23
C VAL A 20 9.58 20.30 25.72
N LEU A 21 9.39 19.30 24.86
CA LEU A 21 8.77 18.03 25.21
C LEU A 21 9.87 17.02 25.50
N GLU A 22 9.86 16.41 26.66
CA GLU A 22 10.84 15.42 27.07
C GLU A 22 10.26 13.99 27.04
N GLY A 23 11.11 13.03 26.66
CA GLY A 23 10.79 11.60 26.75
C GLY A 23 9.53 11.20 25.96
N LEU A 24 8.70 10.35 26.55
CA LEU A 24 7.51 9.77 25.91
C LEU A 24 6.31 10.73 25.81
N GLU A 25 6.37 11.88 26.48
CA GLU A 25 5.34 12.91 26.32
C GLU A 25 5.32 13.49 24.89
N ALA A 26 6.50 13.62 24.28
CA ALA A 26 6.64 14.04 22.88
C ALA A 26 5.91 13.07 21.92
N VAL A 27 6.02 11.77 22.17
CA VAL A 27 5.35 10.73 21.39
C VAL A 27 3.83 10.87 21.48
N ARG A 28 3.29 11.04 22.69
CA ARG A 28 1.84 11.19 22.92
C ARG A 28 1.26 12.47 22.31
N LYS A 29 2.04 13.58 22.31
CA LYS A 29 1.60 14.86 21.71
C LYS A 29 1.68 14.87 20.19
N ARG A 30 2.62 14.14 19.60
CA ARG A 30 2.86 14.09 18.14
C ARG A 30 3.05 12.65 17.65
N PRO A 31 2.04 11.76 17.84
CA PRO A 31 2.18 10.35 17.48
C PRO A 31 2.48 10.13 16.00
N GLY A 32 1.92 10.96 15.10
CA GLY A 32 2.15 10.87 13.67
C GLY A 32 3.62 10.99 13.25
N MET A 33 4.49 11.60 14.06
CA MET A 33 5.94 11.66 13.78
C MET A 33 6.62 10.29 13.95
N TYR A 34 6.03 9.38 14.73
CA TYR A 34 6.60 8.07 15.07
C TYR A 34 5.91 6.91 14.35
N ILE A 35 4.58 6.97 14.19
CA ILE A 35 3.76 5.90 13.60
C ILE A 35 3.06 6.32 12.29
N GLY A 36 3.40 7.52 11.76
CA GLY A 36 2.86 8.03 10.48
C GLY A 36 1.46 8.62 10.58
N SER A 37 0.53 7.98 11.28
CA SER A 37 -0.85 8.46 11.49
C SER A 37 -1.45 7.91 12.77
N THR A 38 -2.64 8.39 13.16
CA THR A 38 -3.45 7.84 14.25
C THR A 38 -4.71 7.13 13.74
N SER A 39 -4.78 6.86 12.45
CA SER A 39 -5.81 6.05 11.79
C SER A 39 -5.57 4.55 12.01
N ALA A 40 -6.38 3.69 11.40
CA ALA A 40 -6.19 2.24 11.41
C ALA A 40 -4.76 1.82 11.02
N LYS A 41 -4.14 2.48 10.04
CA LYS A 41 -2.75 2.21 9.63
C LYS A 41 -1.75 2.42 10.78
N GLY A 42 -1.84 3.53 11.51
CA GLY A 42 -0.98 3.79 12.66
C GLY A 42 -1.26 2.84 13.83
N LEU A 43 -2.52 2.39 13.98
CA LEU A 43 -2.89 1.38 14.97
C LEU A 43 -2.18 0.05 14.69
N HIS A 44 -2.23 -0.45 13.45
CA HIS A 44 -1.55 -1.69 13.05
C HIS A 44 -0.02 -1.54 13.15
N HIS A 45 0.51 -0.33 12.96
CA HIS A 45 1.95 -0.06 13.07
C HIS A 45 2.50 -0.39 14.48
N LEU A 46 1.70 -0.24 15.54
CA LEU A 46 2.11 -0.66 16.88
C LEU A 46 2.46 -2.16 16.94
N VAL A 47 1.71 -3.00 16.21
CA VAL A 47 1.97 -4.44 16.15
C VAL A 47 3.29 -4.69 15.41
N TRP A 48 3.52 -3.99 14.29
CA TRP A 48 4.74 -4.12 13.50
C TRP A 48 5.99 -3.80 14.33
N GLU A 49 5.98 -2.75 15.13
CA GLU A 49 7.12 -2.36 15.95
C GLU A 49 7.51 -3.44 16.98
N ILE A 50 6.55 -4.17 17.54
CA ILE A 50 6.84 -5.26 18.47
C ILE A 50 7.27 -6.52 17.73
N VAL A 51 6.59 -6.87 16.62
CA VAL A 51 6.94 -8.04 15.79
C VAL A 51 8.34 -7.87 15.19
N ASP A 52 8.70 -6.68 14.71
CA ASP A 52 10.03 -6.39 14.15
C ASP A 52 11.15 -6.64 15.19
N ASN A 53 10.90 -6.47 16.49
CA ASN A 53 11.88 -6.82 17.52
C ASN A 53 12.08 -8.34 17.61
N SER A 54 11.02 -9.14 17.47
CA SER A 54 11.09 -10.60 17.41
C SER A 54 11.76 -11.08 16.12
N ILE A 55 11.51 -10.42 15.00
CA ILE A 55 12.20 -10.66 13.71
C ILE A 55 13.70 -10.33 13.83
N ASP A 56 14.08 -9.27 14.53
CA ASP A 56 15.50 -8.95 14.76
C ASP A 56 16.21 -10.05 15.58
N GLU A 57 15.53 -10.66 16.57
CA GLU A 57 16.03 -11.85 17.27
C GLU A 57 16.20 -13.04 16.32
N ALA A 58 15.30 -13.19 15.36
CA ALA A 58 15.37 -14.24 14.36
C ALA A 58 16.52 -13.99 13.35
N LEU A 59 16.72 -12.76 12.89
CA LEU A 59 17.87 -12.37 12.05
C LEU A 59 19.20 -12.58 12.77
N ALA A 60 19.22 -12.45 14.11
CA ALA A 60 20.37 -12.76 14.93
C ALA A 60 20.56 -14.29 15.17
N GLY A 61 19.64 -15.13 14.69
CA GLY A 61 19.69 -16.59 14.78
C GLY A 61 19.19 -17.18 16.11
N PHE A 62 18.45 -16.41 16.92
CA PHE A 62 18.01 -16.84 18.24
C PHE A 62 16.49 -17.07 18.37
N CYS A 63 15.70 -16.71 17.37
CA CYS A 63 14.25 -16.91 17.36
C CYS A 63 13.84 -17.74 16.16
N THR A 64 12.93 -18.69 16.36
CA THR A 64 12.35 -19.56 15.32
C THR A 64 10.82 -19.52 15.29
N ASP A 65 10.19 -19.07 16.38
CA ASP A 65 8.74 -19.05 16.54
C ASP A 65 8.27 -17.67 17.05
N ILE A 66 7.29 -17.11 16.35
CA ILE A 66 6.65 -15.85 16.71
C ILE A 66 5.13 -16.08 16.72
N ASN A 67 4.47 -15.74 17.81
CA ASN A 67 3.01 -15.82 17.94
C ASN A 67 2.43 -14.43 18.17
N VAL A 68 1.46 -14.04 17.36
CA VAL A 68 0.72 -12.78 17.45
C VAL A 68 -0.74 -13.11 17.76
N ILE A 69 -1.28 -12.56 18.83
CA ILE A 69 -2.63 -12.87 19.30
C ILE A 69 -3.42 -11.58 19.44
N ILE A 70 -4.58 -11.53 18.80
CA ILE A 70 -5.60 -10.52 19.06
C ILE A 70 -6.48 -11.10 20.17
N GLU A 71 -6.40 -10.53 21.35
CA GLU A 71 -7.12 -11.02 22.53
C GLU A 71 -8.61 -10.63 22.50
N GLU A 72 -9.44 -11.28 23.33
CA GLU A 72 -10.88 -11.01 23.42
C GLU A 72 -11.19 -9.53 23.74
N ASP A 73 -10.33 -8.87 24.52
CA ASP A 73 -10.45 -7.45 24.90
C ASP A 73 -9.81 -6.49 23.88
N ASN A 74 -9.47 -7.00 22.69
CA ASN A 74 -8.80 -6.28 21.60
C ASN A 74 -7.41 -5.73 21.99
N SER A 75 -6.73 -6.31 22.99
CA SER A 75 -5.30 -6.12 23.19
C SER A 75 -4.51 -7.06 22.26
N ILE A 76 -3.25 -6.72 22.01
CA ILE A 76 -2.33 -7.56 21.24
C ILE A 76 -1.32 -8.20 22.16
N THR A 77 -1.09 -9.49 21.97
CA THR A 77 0.01 -10.24 22.57
C THR A 77 0.96 -10.69 21.48
N VAL A 78 2.23 -10.32 21.57
CA VAL A 78 3.31 -10.82 20.71
C VAL A 78 4.26 -11.63 21.58
N GLN A 79 4.50 -12.86 21.18
CA GLN A 79 5.39 -13.81 21.88
C GLN A 79 6.45 -14.33 20.92
N ASP A 80 7.69 -14.34 21.36
CA ASP A 80 8.82 -14.98 20.66
C ASP A 80 9.55 -15.98 21.57
N ASN A 81 10.35 -16.85 20.96
CA ASN A 81 11.23 -17.78 21.64
C ASN A 81 12.72 -17.36 21.54
N GLY A 82 13.00 -16.06 21.41
CA GLY A 82 14.33 -15.49 21.36
C GLY A 82 15.09 -15.57 22.70
N ARG A 83 16.15 -14.77 22.84
CA ARG A 83 16.99 -14.73 24.06
C ARG A 83 16.31 -14.10 25.28
N GLY A 84 15.21 -13.40 25.07
CA GLY A 84 14.59 -12.52 26.07
C GLY A 84 15.34 -11.20 26.27
N ILE A 85 14.61 -10.10 26.46
CA ILE A 85 15.16 -8.77 26.72
C ILE A 85 16.09 -8.82 27.94
N PRO A 86 17.27 -8.14 27.94
CA PRO A 86 18.12 -8.06 29.12
C PRO A 86 17.40 -7.47 30.33
N VAL A 87 17.56 -8.10 31.50
CA VAL A 87 16.86 -7.71 32.76
C VAL A 87 17.80 -7.08 33.79
N GLY A 88 19.12 -7.14 33.56
CA GLY A 88 20.13 -6.53 34.42
C GLY A 88 20.00 -5.01 34.51
N ILE A 89 20.64 -4.43 35.53
CA ILE A 89 20.67 -2.97 35.72
C ILE A 89 21.57 -2.33 34.66
N HIS A 90 21.06 -1.37 33.92
CA HIS A 90 21.80 -0.58 32.93
C HIS A 90 22.72 0.42 33.65
N GLU A 91 24.04 0.31 33.43
CA GLU A 91 25.05 1.06 34.18
C GLU A 91 24.82 2.58 34.23
N LYS A 92 24.50 3.20 33.08
CA LYS A 92 24.31 4.66 32.99
C LYS A 92 22.98 5.13 33.56
N MET A 93 21.93 4.28 33.51
CA MET A 93 20.57 4.70 33.85
C MET A 93 20.16 4.27 35.27
N GLY A 94 20.88 3.30 35.89
CA GLY A 94 20.58 2.78 37.21
C GLY A 94 19.25 2.05 37.34
N ARG A 95 18.65 1.65 36.18
CA ARG A 95 17.34 0.98 36.06
C ARG A 95 17.49 -0.31 35.27
N PRO A 96 16.54 -1.28 35.43
CA PRO A 96 16.54 -2.49 34.61
C PRO A 96 16.54 -2.18 33.10
N ALA A 97 17.33 -2.93 32.33
CA ALA A 97 17.45 -2.68 30.89
C ALA A 97 16.12 -2.79 30.15
N VAL A 98 15.22 -3.70 30.55
CA VAL A 98 13.86 -3.80 30.00
C VAL A 98 13.07 -2.50 30.22
N GLU A 99 13.17 -1.89 31.41
CA GLU A 99 12.51 -0.61 31.70
C GLU A 99 13.09 0.53 30.85
N VAL A 100 14.41 0.57 30.68
CA VAL A 100 15.08 1.55 29.83
C VAL A 100 14.59 1.43 28.39
N ILE A 101 14.52 0.23 27.81
CA ILE A 101 14.02 -0.02 26.45
C ILE A 101 12.56 0.42 26.30
N MET A 102 11.73 0.22 27.31
CA MET A 102 10.31 0.56 27.26
C MET A 102 10.00 2.03 27.56
N THR A 103 10.91 2.81 28.17
CA THR A 103 10.63 4.17 28.62
C THR A 103 11.54 5.25 28.06
N VAL A 104 12.65 4.89 27.42
CA VAL A 104 13.63 5.86 26.91
C VAL A 104 13.68 5.77 25.39
N LEU A 105 13.50 6.92 24.72
CA LEU A 105 13.70 7.02 23.27
C LEU A 105 15.18 6.86 22.94
N HIS A 106 15.46 6.25 21.79
CA HIS A 106 16.81 5.99 21.31
C HIS A 106 17.65 5.12 22.28
N ALA A 107 17.00 4.19 22.95
CA ALA A 107 17.64 3.19 23.80
C ALA A 107 17.45 1.79 23.21
N GLY A 108 18.54 1.02 23.12
CA GLY A 108 18.47 -0.35 22.62
C GLY A 108 19.84 -0.93 22.29
N GLY A 109 19.91 -2.26 22.18
CA GLY A 109 21.13 -3.01 21.87
C GLY A 109 21.57 -2.97 20.39
N LYS A 110 20.88 -2.16 19.56
CA LYS A 110 21.08 -2.07 18.10
C LYS A 110 22.05 -0.95 17.68
N PHE A 111 22.48 -0.08 18.62
CA PHE A 111 23.36 1.08 18.34
C PHE A 111 24.87 0.82 18.46
N GLY A 112 25.32 -0.37 18.74
CA GLY A 112 26.73 -0.55 19.10
C GLY A 112 27.40 -1.83 18.61
N GLY A 113 26.85 -2.54 17.65
CA GLY A 113 27.50 -3.67 16.98
C GLY A 113 27.71 -4.95 17.81
N GLY A 114 27.29 -4.98 19.08
CA GLY A 114 27.55 -6.13 19.96
C GLY A 114 26.46 -7.21 19.98
N GLY A 115 25.21 -6.87 19.69
CA GLY A 115 24.07 -7.79 19.84
C GLY A 115 23.41 -8.21 18.53
N TYR A 116 23.40 -7.34 17.52
CA TYR A 116 22.74 -7.55 16.24
C TYR A 116 23.64 -7.06 15.10
N LYS A 117 23.98 -7.95 14.16
CA LYS A 117 24.73 -7.59 12.95
C LYS A 117 23.83 -6.87 11.93
N VAL A 118 22.58 -7.24 11.87
CA VAL A 118 21.55 -6.69 10.99
C VAL A 118 20.28 -6.52 11.81
N SER A 119 19.59 -5.40 11.68
CA SER A 119 18.28 -5.18 12.31
C SER A 119 17.40 -4.30 11.44
N GLY A 120 16.07 -4.51 11.51
CA GLY A 120 15.07 -3.61 10.94
C GLY A 120 14.80 -2.39 11.82
N GLY A 121 14.91 -2.57 13.13
CA GLY A 121 14.71 -1.51 14.14
C GLY A 121 15.94 -0.61 14.29
N LEU A 122 16.09 0.39 13.41
CA LEU A 122 17.28 1.26 13.36
C LEU A 122 17.30 2.37 14.41
N HIS A 123 16.16 2.83 14.89
CA HIS A 123 16.05 4.05 15.69
C HIS A 123 15.97 3.81 17.20
N GLY A 124 15.77 2.55 17.65
CA GLY A 124 15.64 2.21 19.07
C GLY A 124 14.48 2.91 19.77
N VAL A 125 13.37 3.10 19.07
CA VAL A 125 12.18 3.79 19.58
C VAL A 125 10.90 2.95 19.58
N GLY A 126 10.83 1.86 18.82
CA GLY A 126 9.59 1.11 18.57
C GLY A 126 8.87 0.69 19.85
N ALA A 127 9.56 -0.04 20.74
CA ALA A 127 8.95 -0.53 21.99
C ALA A 127 8.49 0.61 22.91
N SER A 128 9.27 1.68 23.03
CA SER A 128 8.91 2.84 23.87
C SER A 128 7.76 3.65 23.27
N VAL A 129 7.67 3.73 21.93
CA VAL A 129 6.53 4.35 21.23
C VAL A 129 5.25 3.55 21.46
N VAL A 130 5.28 2.22 21.32
CA VAL A 130 4.11 1.36 21.60
C VAL A 130 3.66 1.54 23.05
N ASN A 131 4.61 1.55 24.00
CA ASN A 131 4.30 1.79 25.42
C ASN A 131 3.63 3.17 25.64
N ALA A 132 4.17 4.23 25.05
CA ALA A 132 3.62 5.58 25.16
C ALA A 132 2.19 5.71 24.61
N LEU A 133 1.88 4.96 23.54
CA LEU A 133 0.59 5.03 22.82
C LEU A 133 -0.41 3.96 23.27
N SER A 134 -0.08 3.22 24.34
CA SER A 134 -0.95 2.20 24.95
C SER A 134 -1.49 2.67 26.29
N THR A 135 -2.74 2.29 26.63
CA THR A 135 -3.29 2.49 27.99
C THR A 135 -2.51 1.68 29.00
N GLU A 136 -2.17 0.45 28.64
CA GLU A 136 -1.34 -0.44 29.43
C GLU A 136 -0.47 -1.30 28.52
N LEU A 137 0.71 -1.63 29.00
CA LEU A 137 1.64 -2.55 28.38
C LEU A 137 2.26 -3.44 29.45
N GLU A 138 2.32 -4.73 29.18
CA GLU A 138 2.89 -5.75 30.06
C GLU A 138 4.00 -6.50 29.31
N VAL A 139 5.12 -6.70 29.98
CA VAL A 139 6.27 -7.45 29.43
C VAL A 139 6.57 -8.60 30.36
N PHE A 140 6.65 -9.81 29.78
CA PHE A 140 7.15 -11.00 30.43
C PHE A 140 8.44 -11.41 29.73
N VAL A 141 9.52 -11.49 30.47
CA VAL A 141 10.82 -11.89 29.94
C VAL A 141 11.21 -13.23 30.52
N HIS A 142 11.32 -14.23 29.67
CA HIS A 142 11.81 -15.57 30.00
C HIS A 142 13.33 -15.60 29.78
N ARG A 143 14.09 -15.52 30.87
CA ARG A 143 15.55 -15.45 30.81
C ARG A 143 16.17 -15.93 32.12
N ASP A 144 17.33 -16.55 32.05
CA ASP A 144 18.13 -17.02 33.20
C ASP A 144 17.30 -17.91 34.15
N ASN A 145 16.50 -18.83 33.55
CA ASN A 145 15.56 -19.76 34.21
C ASN A 145 14.45 -19.06 35.06
N LYS A 146 14.15 -17.79 34.77
CA LYS A 146 13.13 -17.01 35.49
C LYS A 146 12.22 -16.30 34.55
N ILE A 147 11.00 -16.03 35.00
CA ILE A 147 10.05 -15.16 34.34
C ILE A 147 10.04 -13.82 35.09
N TYR A 148 10.50 -12.80 34.38
CA TYR A 148 10.47 -11.42 34.86
C TYR A 148 9.23 -10.74 34.31
N TYR A 149 8.58 -9.92 35.11
CA TYR A 149 7.36 -9.19 34.74
C TYR A 149 7.47 -7.72 35.10
N GLN A 150 7.06 -6.85 34.18
CA GLN A 150 6.87 -5.44 34.43
C GLN A 150 5.65 -4.91 33.69
N LYS A 151 4.92 -4.01 34.34
CA LYS A 151 3.73 -3.35 33.79
C LYS A 151 3.96 -1.86 33.64
N PHE A 152 3.42 -1.30 32.57
CA PHE A 152 3.47 0.12 32.24
C PHE A 152 2.07 0.65 31.98
N GLN A 153 1.86 1.94 32.23
CA GLN A 153 0.64 2.67 31.91
C GLN A 153 1.00 3.96 31.18
N ARG A 154 0.55 4.10 29.92
CA ARG A 154 0.81 5.28 29.09
C ARG A 154 2.28 5.71 29.09
N GLY A 155 3.18 4.75 28.96
CA GLY A 155 4.61 4.99 28.91
C GLY A 155 5.32 5.06 30.28
N VAL A 156 4.60 5.02 31.39
CA VAL A 156 5.16 5.13 32.76
C VAL A 156 5.16 3.76 33.43
N PRO A 157 6.26 3.32 34.10
CA PRO A 157 6.25 2.11 34.89
C PRO A 157 5.15 2.17 35.98
N ALA A 158 4.29 1.17 36.03
CA ALA A 158 3.25 1.04 37.06
C ALA A 158 3.76 0.27 38.28
N ALA A 159 4.82 -0.52 38.10
CA ALA A 159 5.50 -1.28 39.16
C ALA A 159 6.95 -1.57 38.74
N ASP A 160 7.78 -1.90 39.72
CA ASP A 160 9.16 -2.35 39.50
C ASP A 160 9.18 -3.72 38.81
N LEU A 161 10.28 -4.02 38.12
CA LEU A 161 10.55 -5.33 37.54
C LEU A 161 10.63 -6.37 38.67
N LYS A 162 9.88 -7.45 38.55
CA LYS A 162 9.86 -8.54 39.52
C LYS A 162 9.94 -9.91 38.88
N VAL A 163 10.52 -10.86 39.57
CA VAL A 163 10.43 -12.28 39.25
C VAL A 163 9.08 -12.81 39.72
N ILE A 164 8.35 -13.47 38.82
CA ILE A 164 7.01 -14.00 39.12
C ILE A 164 6.98 -15.53 39.11
N ASP A 165 7.88 -16.19 38.34
CA ASP A 165 7.91 -17.63 38.24
C ASP A 165 9.28 -18.10 37.72
N GLU A 166 9.50 -19.42 37.64
CA GLU A 166 10.65 -20.09 37.01
C GLU A 166 10.22 -20.66 35.67
N THR A 167 11.20 -20.79 34.74
CA THR A 167 10.96 -21.32 33.37
C THR A 167 12.21 -21.99 32.82
N ASP A 168 12.02 -23.01 32.01
CA ASP A 168 13.05 -23.63 31.18
C ASP A 168 13.18 -23.03 29.78
N ARG A 169 12.32 -22.06 29.45
CA ARG A 169 12.23 -21.41 28.12
C ARG A 169 12.91 -20.05 28.14
N THR A 170 13.28 -19.59 26.95
CA THR A 170 13.70 -18.20 26.72
C THR A 170 12.73 -17.51 25.78
N GLY A 171 12.68 -16.19 25.84
CA GLY A 171 11.85 -15.38 24.94
C GLY A 171 11.26 -14.15 25.60
N THR A 172 10.49 -13.41 24.83
CA THR A 172 9.76 -12.23 25.30
C THR A 172 8.29 -12.34 24.95
N ILE A 173 7.42 -11.98 25.88
CA ILE A 173 5.99 -11.78 25.63
C ILE A 173 5.68 -10.32 25.94
N THR A 174 5.15 -9.60 24.94
CA THR A 174 4.70 -8.23 25.09
C THR A 174 3.21 -8.17 24.82
N ARG A 175 2.42 -7.76 25.81
CA ARG A 175 0.99 -7.52 25.67
C ARG A 175 0.72 -6.03 25.83
N PHE A 176 -0.06 -5.44 24.90
CA PHE A 176 -0.39 -4.02 24.96
C PHE A 176 -1.80 -3.75 24.48
N LYS A 177 -2.40 -2.66 24.98
CA LYS A 177 -3.73 -2.20 24.63
C LYS A 177 -3.65 -0.75 24.13
N PRO A 178 -4.10 -0.45 22.90
CA PRO A 178 -4.00 0.90 22.35
C PRO A 178 -4.81 1.92 23.17
N ASP A 179 -4.32 3.17 23.22
CA ASP A 179 -4.99 4.23 23.95
C ASP A 179 -6.06 4.91 23.09
N PRO A 180 -7.38 4.81 23.44
CA PRO A 180 -8.46 5.45 22.69
C PRO A 180 -8.41 6.98 22.71
N LEU A 181 -7.61 7.60 23.58
CA LEU A 181 -7.35 9.03 23.54
C LEU A 181 -6.46 9.43 22.36
N ILE A 182 -5.68 8.50 21.84
CA ILE A 182 -4.79 8.69 20.68
C ILE A 182 -5.49 8.21 19.40
N PHE A 183 -6.02 6.99 19.42
CA PHE A 183 -6.69 6.35 18.28
C PHE A 183 -8.19 6.59 18.35
N GLN A 184 -8.63 7.77 17.86
CA GLN A 184 -10.04 8.19 17.99
C GLN A 184 -10.95 7.64 16.88
N GLU A 185 -10.39 7.25 15.73
CA GLU A 185 -11.16 6.69 14.61
C GLU A 185 -11.53 5.24 14.88
N THR A 186 -10.57 4.44 15.29
CA THR A 186 -10.74 3.02 15.62
C THR A 186 -9.64 2.55 16.54
N ILE A 187 -9.99 1.62 17.43
CA ILE A 187 -9.03 0.83 18.22
C ILE A 187 -9.09 -0.66 17.85
N GLU A 188 -9.92 -1.02 16.87
CA GLU A 188 -10.10 -2.41 16.44
C GLU A 188 -9.05 -2.81 15.42
N TYR A 189 -8.38 -3.94 15.69
CA TYR A 189 -7.42 -4.53 14.77
C TYR A 189 -8.12 -5.33 13.69
N ASP A 190 -7.64 -5.16 12.45
CA ASP A 190 -8.05 -5.97 11.31
C ASP A 190 -7.15 -7.20 11.20
N PHE A 191 -7.77 -8.39 11.27
CA PHE A 191 -7.04 -9.66 11.24
C PHE A 191 -6.34 -9.90 9.90
N ASP A 192 -7.00 -9.58 8.78
CA ASP A 192 -6.44 -9.88 7.47
C ASP A 192 -5.26 -8.96 7.14
N THR A 193 -5.32 -7.69 7.52
CA THR A 193 -4.20 -6.74 7.43
C THR A 193 -2.98 -7.25 8.22
N LEU A 194 -3.19 -7.71 9.47
CA LEU A 194 -2.10 -8.26 10.27
C LEU A 194 -1.57 -9.57 9.66
N ALA A 195 -2.45 -10.48 9.27
CA ALA A 195 -2.11 -11.77 8.69
C ALA A 195 -1.30 -11.63 7.39
N HIS A 196 -1.64 -10.65 6.55
CA HIS A 196 -0.92 -10.39 5.30
C HIS A 196 0.54 -10.00 5.56
N ARG A 197 0.78 -9.03 6.44
CA ARG A 197 2.14 -8.58 6.78
C ARG A 197 2.96 -9.69 7.46
N LEU A 198 2.35 -10.47 8.35
CA LEU A 198 3.02 -11.59 9.02
C LEU A 198 3.41 -12.70 8.03
N ARG A 199 2.57 -12.97 7.03
CA ARG A 199 2.90 -13.88 5.92
C ARG A 199 4.09 -13.38 5.11
N GLU A 200 4.14 -12.09 4.79
CA GLU A 200 5.27 -11.46 4.09
C GLU A 200 6.57 -11.63 4.91
N LEU A 201 6.53 -11.33 6.21
CA LEU A 201 7.69 -11.51 7.10
C LEU A 201 8.17 -12.97 7.16
N ALA A 202 7.24 -13.95 7.14
CA ALA A 202 7.61 -15.35 7.10
C ALA A 202 8.29 -15.76 5.78
N PHE A 203 7.89 -15.18 4.64
CA PHE A 203 8.59 -15.38 3.37
C PHE A 203 9.98 -14.73 3.34
N LEU A 204 10.12 -13.53 3.91
CA LEU A 204 11.40 -12.80 3.94
C LEU A 204 12.42 -13.43 4.91
N ASN A 205 11.95 -14.21 5.89
CA ASN A 205 12.78 -14.80 6.93
C ASN A 205 12.64 -16.32 6.90
N ARG A 206 13.43 -16.93 6.03
CA ARG A 206 13.46 -18.37 5.81
C ARG A 206 13.59 -19.16 7.13
N GLY A 207 12.70 -20.13 7.33
CA GLY A 207 12.76 -21.04 8.48
C GLY A 207 12.16 -20.48 9.78
N ILE A 208 11.50 -19.32 9.75
CA ILE A 208 10.76 -18.79 10.90
C ILE A 208 9.30 -19.17 10.77
N LYS A 209 8.73 -19.66 11.88
CA LYS A 209 7.31 -19.92 11.99
C LYS A 209 6.62 -18.70 12.64
N ILE A 210 5.62 -18.16 11.95
CA ILE A 210 4.81 -17.05 12.47
C ILE A 210 3.35 -17.50 12.51
N THR A 211 2.74 -17.38 13.68
CA THR A 211 1.34 -17.71 13.89
C THR A 211 0.58 -16.44 14.27
N ILE A 212 -0.60 -16.24 13.68
CA ILE A 212 -1.55 -15.22 14.12
C ILE A 212 -2.85 -15.90 14.56
N GLU A 213 -3.33 -15.52 15.73
CA GLU A 213 -4.58 -16.01 16.34
C GLU A 213 -5.50 -14.83 16.65
N ASP A 214 -6.77 -14.91 16.24
CA ASP A 214 -7.82 -13.98 16.69
C ASP A 214 -8.72 -14.72 17.69
N ARG A 215 -8.80 -14.23 18.92
CA ARG A 215 -9.60 -14.81 20.00
C ARG A 215 -10.94 -14.11 20.21
N ARG A 216 -11.23 -13.07 19.44
CA ARG A 216 -12.52 -12.36 19.50
C ARG A 216 -13.66 -13.27 19.05
N GLU A 217 -14.81 -12.72 18.66
CA GLU A 217 -16.04 -13.47 18.35
C GLU A 217 -15.85 -14.55 17.27
N VAL A 218 -15.13 -14.24 16.20
CA VAL A 218 -14.81 -15.17 15.11
C VAL A 218 -13.38 -15.68 15.29
N LYS A 219 -13.23 -16.82 15.97
CA LYS A 219 -11.91 -17.42 16.21
C LYS A 219 -11.26 -17.86 14.91
N GLN A 220 -10.09 -17.31 14.62
CA GLN A 220 -9.29 -17.62 13.43
C GLN A 220 -7.84 -17.86 13.83
N VAL A 221 -7.17 -18.79 13.16
CA VAL A 221 -5.74 -19.06 13.31
C VAL A 221 -5.14 -19.24 11.92
N LYS A 222 -4.04 -18.55 11.65
CA LYS A 222 -3.22 -18.76 10.45
C LYS A 222 -1.78 -18.98 10.87
N GLU A 223 -1.13 -19.98 10.29
CA GLU A 223 0.29 -20.31 10.51
C GLU A 223 1.05 -20.16 9.20
N TYR A 224 2.21 -19.52 9.26
CA TYR A 224 3.09 -19.25 8.12
C TYR A 224 4.48 -19.79 8.41
N TYR A 225 4.96 -20.67 7.51
CA TYR A 225 6.30 -21.23 7.56
C TYR A 225 6.76 -21.55 6.14
N TYR A 226 7.86 -20.95 5.69
CA TYR A 226 8.34 -21.09 4.32
C TYR A 226 9.84 -21.41 4.28
N GLU A 227 10.19 -22.67 4.06
CA GLU A 227 11.59 -23.11 3.94
C GLU A 227 12.30 -22.52 2.71
N GLY A 228 11.57 -22.25 1.64
CA GLY A 228 12.11 -21.67 0.41
C GLY A 228 12.29 -20.14 0.46
N GLY A 229 11.88 -19.48 1.54
CA GLY A 229 12.04 -18.04 1.70
C GLY A 229 11.46 -17.22 0.54
N ILE A 230 12.21 -16.26 0.01
CA ILE A 230 11.77 -15.39 -1.10
C ILE A 230 11.54 -16.15 -2.42
N LYS A 231 12.15 -17.34 -2.61
CA LYS A 231 11.82 -18.21 -3.76
C LYS A 231 10.36 -18.67 -3.68
N SER A 232 9.92 -19.15 -2.50
CA SER A 232 8.53 -19.51 -2.26
C SER A 232 7.59 -18.30 -2.38
N TYR A 233 8.06 -17.11 -2.03
CA TYR A 233 7.29 -15.90 -2.17
C TYR A 233 7.01 -15.56 -3.64
N VAL A 234 8.00 -15.64 -4.52
CA VAL A 234 7.80 -15.47 -5.97
C VAL A 234 6.84 -16.50 -6.55
N GLN A 235 6.93 -17.77 -6.12
CA GLN A 235 5.97 -18.82 -6.51
C GLN A 235 4.56 -18.48 -6.05
N HIS A 236 4.41 -18.00 -4.81
CA HIS A 236 3.13 -17.56 -4.26
C HIS A 236 2.52 -16.41 -5.08
N LEU A 237 3.30 -15.39 -5.42
CA LEU A 237 2.86 -14.24 -6.23
C LEU A 237 2.48 -14.64 -7.67
N ASN A 238 3.07 -15.71 -8.19
CA ASN A 238 2.78 -16.23 -9.52
C ASN A 238 1.76 -17.38 -9.56
N ARG A 239 1.17 -17.78 -8.41
CA ARG A 239 0.25 -18.93 -8.34
C ARG A 239 -0.96 -18.80 -9.27
N THR A 240 -1.37 -17.56 -9.54
CA THR A 240 -2.48 -17.21 -10.44
C THR A 240 -2.05 -16.96 -11.87
N LYS A 241 -0.74 -16.95 -12.18
CA LYS A 241 -0.17 -16.60 -13.48
C LYS A 241 0.31 -17.86 -14.23
N GLU A 242 0.38 -17.76 -15.54
CA GLU A 242 1.04 -18.76 -16.37
C GLU A 242 2.52 -18.46 -16.44
N VAL A 243 3.35 -19.29 -15.79
CA VAL A 243 4.80 -19.09 -15.71
C VAL A 243 5.53 -19.60 -16.96
N LEU A 244 6.62 -18.95 -17.35
CA LEU A 244 7.45 -19.36 -18.50
C LEU A 244 8.47 -20.46 -18.12
N HIS A 245 8.75 -20.60 -16.83
CA HIS A 245 9.62 -21.64 -16.26
C HIS A 245 9.12 -22.01 -14.87
N ASP A 246 9.15 -23.29 -14.52
CA ASP A 246 8.53 -23.83 -13.31
C ASP A 246 9.21 -23.34 -12.03
N GLU A 247 10.55 -23.37 -12.02
CA GLU A 247 11.33 -22.96 -10.85
C GLU A 247 11.76 -21.50 -10.96
N PRO A 248 11.52 -20.67 -9.91
CA PRO A 248 12.10 -19.34 -9.85
C PRO A 248 13.62 -19.37 -9.81
N VAL A 249 14.25 -18.42 -10.48
CA VAL A 249 15.68 -18.17 -10.35
C VAL A 249 15.94 -17.62 -8.96
N TYR A 250 16.89 -18.19 -8.23
CA TYR A 250 17.31 -17.74 -6.91
C TYR A 250 18.80 -17.40 -6.92
N ILE A 251 19.13 -16.25 -6.41
CA ILE A 251 20.49 -15.69 -6.34
C ILE A 251 20.72 -15.21 -4.91
N GLU A 252 21.83 -15.64 -4.32
CA GLU A 252 22.26 -15.20 -3.01
C GLU A 252 23.76 -14.93 -3.05
N GLY A 253 24.19 -13.88 -2.36
CA GLY A 253 25.61 -13.57 -2.20
C GLY A 253 25.83 -12.52 -1.13
N GLU A 254 27.06 -12.49 -0.62
CA GLU A 254 27.51 -11.54 0.40
C GLU A 254 28.76 -10.81 -0.08
N LYS A 255 28.79 -9.50 0.12
CA LYS A 255 29.95 -8.65 -0.13
C LYS A 255 29.93 -7.46 0.81
N ASP A 256 31.08 -7.18 1.42
CA ASP A 256 31.26 -6.04 2.36
C ASP A 256 30.26 -6.09 3.56
N ASN A 257 29.96 -7.29 4.07
CA ASN A 257 28.95 -7.59 5.10
C ASN A 257 27.50 -7.25 4.69
N ILE A 258 27.24 -7.05 3.40
CA ILE A 258 25.91 -6.85 2.85
C ILE A 258 25.51 -8.13 2.15
N THR A 259 24.43 -8.76 2.60
CA THR A 259 23.84 -9.92 1.93
C THR A 259 22.79 -9.44 0.93
N VAL A 260 22.83 -9.99 -0.26
CA VAL A 260 21.84 -9.72 -1.33
C VAL A 260 21.18 -11.04 -1.71
N GLU A 261 19.87 -11.08 -1.62
CA GLU A 261 19.04 -12.19 -2.10
C GLU A 261 18.11 -11.68 -3.19
N VAL A 262 18.04 -12.38 -4.31
CA VAL A 262 17.08 -12.08 -5.40
C VAL A 262 16.40 -13.36 -5.81
N ALA A 263 15.07 -13.34 -5.87
CA ALA A 263 14.28 -14.37 -6.50
C ALA A 263 13.48 -13.76 -7.65
N LEU A 264 13.45 -14.42 -8.80
CA LEU A 264 12.67 -13.93 -9.95
C LEU A 264 12.09 -15.07 -10.78
N GLN A 265 10.95 -14.80 -11.40
CA GLN A 265 10.29 -15.71 -12.34
C GLN A 265 9.53 -14.92 -13.40
N TYR A 266 9.58 -15.39 -14.63
CA TYR A 266 8.81 -14.78 -15.73
C TYR A 266 7.48 -15.50 -15.93
N ASN A 267 6.46 -14.74 -16.30
CA ASN A 267 5.12 -15.21 -16.62
C ASN A 267 4.63 -14.63 -17.95
N SER A 268 3.47 -15.11 -18.42
CA SER A 268 2.88 -14.67 -19.70
C SER A 268 2.27 -13.27 -19.65
N GLY A 269 2.08 -12.68 -18.46
CA GLY A 269 1.50 -11.35 -18.26
C GLY A 269 2.36 -10.21 -18.83
N TYR A 270 1.86 -9.00 -18.69
CA TYR A 270 2.49 -7.78 -19.25
C TYR A 270 3.00 -6.82 -18.17
N THR A 271 2.65 -7.05 -16.92
CA THR A 271 3.06 -6.23 -15.77
C THR A 271 4.47 -6.58 -15.30
N SER A 272 5.15 -5.60 -14.72
CA SER A 272 6.45 -5.77 -14.06
C SER A 272 6.24 -5.63 -12.56
N ASN A 273 6.32 -6.74 -11.83
CA ASN A 273 6.11 -6.80 -10.39
C ASN A 273 7.46 -6.94 -9.69
N LEU A 274 7.99 -5.81 -9.22
CA LEU A 274 9.26 -5.75 -8.50
C LEU A 274 8.99 -5.30 -7.06
N TYR A 275 9.38 -6.14 -6.10
CA TYR A 275 9.29 -5.84 -4.68
C TYR A 275 10.67 -5.83 -4.07
N SER A 276 11.03 -4.71 -3.47
CA SER A 276 12.37 -4.53 -2.91
C SER A 276 12.32 -4.29 -1.40
N PHE A 277 13.24 -4.93 -0.68
CA PHE A 277 13.30 -4.92 0.78
C PHE A 277 14.72 -4.62 1.26
N ALA A 278 14.82 -3.88 2.35
CA ALA A 278 16.07 -3.68 3.09
C ALA A 278 15.82 -3.98 4.57
N ASN A 279 16.51 -4.97 5.13
CA ASN A 279 16.30 -5.46 6.50
C ASN A 279 14.81 -5.74 6.79
N ASN A 280 14.14 -6.45 5.89
CA ASN A 280 12.70 -6.79 5.92
C ASN A 280 11.73 -5.60 5.80
N ILE A 281 12.23 -4.39 5.60
CA ILE A 281 11.40 -3.20 5.37
C ILE A 281 11.12 -3.08 3.88
N HIS A 282 9.85 -3.00 3.49
CA HIS A 282 9.44 -2.82 2.10
C HIS A 282 9.78 -1.40 1.62
N THR A 283 10.69 -1.31 0.65
CA THR A 283 11.10 -0.05 0.03
C THR A 283 10.27 0.21 -1.22
N TYR A 284 9.00 0.59 -1.04
CA TYR A 284 8.06 0.70 -2.17
C TYR A 284 8.41 1.82 -3.17
N GLU A 285 9.24 2.79 -2.81
CA GLU A 285 9.84 3.76 -3.72
C GLU A 285 11.17 3.27 -4.31
N GLY A 286 11.53 2.00 -4.06
CA GLY A 286 12.76 1.39 -4.54
C GLY A 286 14.02 1.82 -3.79
N GLY A 287 15.09 2.03 -4.53
CA GLY A 287 16.39 2.43 -4.00
C GLY A 287 17.56 1.91 -4.82
N TYR A 288 18.77 2.01 -4.25
CA TYR A 288 19.97 1.62 -4.98
C TYR A 288 20.09 0.12 -5.24
N HIS A 289 19.55 -0.76 -4.38
CA HIS A 289 19.49 -2.20 -4.61
C HIS A 289 18.63 -2.56 -5.83
N GLU A 290 17.45 -1.96 -5.94
CA GLU A 290 16.57 -2.15 -7.09
C GLU A 290 17.18 -1.58 -8.38
N SER A 291 17.82 -0.42 -8.30
CA SER A 291 18.53 0.20 -9.43
C SER A 291 19.68 -0.68 -9.91
N GLY A 292 20.44 -1.28 -9.00
CA GLY A 292 21.51 -2.26 -9.30
C GLY A 292 20.97 -3.48 -10.04
N PHE A 293 19.90 -4.07 -9.50
CA PHE A 293 19.21 -5.20 -10.11
C PHE A 293 18.70 -4.88 -11.52
N LYS A 294 17.97 -3.78 -11.71
CA LYS A 294 17.42 -3.36 -13.03
C LYS A 294 18.51 -3.17 -14.08
N THR A 295 19.62 -2.57 -13.67
CA THR A 295 20.75 -2.34 -14.58
C THR A 295 21.41 -3.66 -14.98
N ALA A 296 21.72 -4.52 -14.01
CA ALA A 296 22.34 -5.81 -14.24
C ALA A 296 21.47 -6.74 -15.08
N LEU A 297 20.18 -6.87 -14.75
CA LEU A 297 19.22 -7.68 -15.50
C LEU A 297 19.21 -7.30 -17.00
N THR A 298 19.08 -5.99 -17.27
CA THR A 298 19.02 -5.49 -18.65
C THR A 298 20.32 -5.78 -19.41
N ARG A 299 21.46 -5.59 -18.78
CA ARG A 299 22.77 -5.84 -19.36
C ARG A 299 22.98 -7.33 -19.66
N VAL A 300 22.78 -8.20 -18.67
CA VAL A 300 23.03 -9.66 -18.82
C VAL A 300 22.16 -10.27 -19.90
N ILE A 301 20.87 -9.91 -19.96
CA ILE A 301 19.95 -10.41 -21.00
C ILE A 301 20.42 -9.98 -22.40
N ASN A 302 20.79 -8.70 -22.57
CA ASN A 302 21.28 -8.21 -23.87
C ASN A 302 22.59 -8.87 -24.28
N ASP A 303 23.55 -9.00 -23.37
CA ASP A 303 24.85 -9.60 -23.62
C ASP A 303 24.71 -11.08 -23.99
N TYR A 304 23.88 -11.83 -23.25
CA TYR A 304 23.59 -13.22 -23.56
C TYR A 304 22.93 -13.38 -24.93
N ALA A 305 21.91 -12.54 -25.23
CA ALA A 305 21.20 -12.61 -26.49
C ALA A 305 22.13 -12.33 -27.70
N ARG A 306 23.06 -11.38 -27.59
CA ARG A 306 24.06 -11.11 -28.62
C ARG A 306 25.08 -12.24 -28.76
N LYS A 307 25.67 -12.70 -27.68
CA LYS A 307 26.66 -13.80 -27.67
C LYS A 307 26.11 -15.08 -28.31
N ASN A 308 24.81 -15.35 -28.13
CA ASN A 308 24.15 -16.55 -28.64
C ASN A 308 23.34 -16.34 -29.95
N ASN A 309 23.53 -15.20 -30.64
CA ASN A 309 22.86 -14.86 -31.91
C ASN A 309 21.32 -14.96 -31.85
N LEU A 310 20.73 -14.59 -30.71
CA LEU A 310 19.27 -14.60 -30.54
C LEU A 310 18.62 -13.30 -31.07
N PHE A 311 19.39 -12.26 -31.28
CA PHE A 311 18.96 -11.05 -32.01
C PHE A 311 19.20 -11.21 -33.51
N LYS A 312 18.28 -10.70 -34.34
CA LYS A 312 18.50 -10.50 -35.74
C LYS A 312 19.38 -9.25 -35.98
N GLU A 313 20.01 -9.13 -37.14
CA GLU A 313 20.86 -7.97 -37.47
C GLU A 313 20.15 -6.61 -37.31
N ALA A 314 18.83 -6.57 -37.56
CA ALA A 314 18.00 -5.37 -37.40
C ALA A 314 17.48 -5.12 -35.97
N ASP A 315 17.68 -6.05 -35.04
CA ASP A 315 17.15 -5.90 -33.66
C ASP A 315 18.11 -4.99 -32.87
N SER A 316 17.54 -3.94 -32.26
CA SER A 316 18.25 -3.12 -31.28
C SER A 316 18.29 -3.86 -29.91
N ASN A 317 19.14 -3.37 -28.99
CA ASN A 317 19.12 -3.85 -27.61
C ASN A 317 17.72 -3.65 -26.99
N LEU A 318 17.34 -4.59 -26.14
CA LEU A 318 16.14 -4.49 -25.33
C LEU A 318 16.32 -3.36 -24.30
N SER A 319 15.29 -2.54 -24.13
CA SER A 319 15.24 -1.56 -23.04
C SER A 319 14.99 -2.23 -21.70
N GLY A 320 15.17 -1.48 -20.61
CA GLY A 320 14.83 -1.98 -19.28
C GLY A 320 13.36 -2.39 -19.13
N GLU A 321 12.42 -1.69 -19.78
CA GLU A 321 10.99 -2.09 -19.79
C GLU A 321 10.79 -3.40 -20.54
N ASP A 322 11.42 -3.57 -21.70
CA ASP A 322 11.26 -4.77 -22.51
C ASP A 322 11.68 -6.03 -21.75
N VAL A 323 12.79 -5.95 -21.00
CA VAL A 323 13.30 -7.10 -20.22
C VAL A 323 12.52 -7.35 -18.93
N ARG A 324 11.77 -6.37 -18.45
CA ARG A 324 10.94 -6.52 -17.23
C ARG A 324 9.48 -6.85 -17.53
N GLU A 325 9.03 -6.89 -18.76
CA GLU A 325 7.66 -7.31 -19.08
C GLU A 325 7.42 -8.76 -18.63
N GLY A 326 6.42 -8.96 -17.79
CA GLY A 326 6.04 -10.28 -17.27
C GLY A 326 6.98 -10.83 -16.19
N ILE A 327 7.81 -10.02 -15.57
CA ILE A 327 8.65 -10.43 -14.44
C ILE A 327 7.91 -10.28 -13.11
N THR A 328 8.09 -11.25 -12.22
CA THR A 328 7.86 -11.11 -10.79
C THR A 328 9.21 -11.33 -10.10
N ALA A 329 9.68 -10.33 -9.36
CA ALA A 329 10.98 -10.42 -8.67
C ALA A 329 10.92 -9.80 -7.28
N ILE A 330 11.63 -10.43 -6.35
CA ILE A 330 11.86 -9.95 -4.99
C ILE A 330 13.37 -9.71 -4.84
N ILE A 331 13.72 -8.52 -4.40
CA ILE A 331 15.08 -8.10 -4.11
C ILE A 331 15.15 -7.80 -2.60
N SER A 332 15.85 -8.61 -1.84
CA SER A 332 16.02 -8.45 -0.41
C SER A 332 17.50 -8.24 -0.08
N ILE A 333 17.78 -7.21 0.70
CA ILE A 333 19.13 -7.00 1.22
C ILE A 333 19.13 -7.00 2.74
N LYS A 334 20.24 -7.50 3.32
CA LYS A 334 20.57 -7.39 4.74
C LYS A 334 21.81 -6.52 4.87
N HIS A 335 21.64 -5.35 5.45
CA HIS A 335 22.69 -4.33 5.56
C HIS A 335 22.90 -3.96 7.04
N PRO A 336 24.14 -3.91 7.54
CA PRO A 336 24.42 -3.59 8.95
C PRO A 336 23.95 -2.21 9.36
N ASP A 337 24.07 -1.22 8.48
CA ASP A 337 23.71 0.20 8.73
C ASP A 337 23.07 0.84 7.49
N PRO A 338 21.83 0.48 7.15
CA PRO A 338 21.18 1.00 5.95
C PRO A 338 20.73 2.45 6.15
N GLN A 339 20.99 3.28 5.14
CA GLN A 339 20.48 4.65 5.08
C GLN A 339 19.22 4.72 4.23
N PHE A 340 18.17 5.36 4.74
CA PHE A 340 16.91 5.56 4.02
C PHE A 340 16.67 7.04 3.72
N GLU A 341 16.00 7.31 2.62
CA GLU A 341 15.48 8.65 2.34
C GLU A 341 14.19 8.86 3.15
N GLY A 342 14.29 9.59 4.27
CA GLY A 342 13.17 9.92 5.15
C GLY A 342 12.85 8.92 6.26
N GLN A 343 12.00 9.37 7.20
CA GLN A 343 11.61 8.61 8.41
C GLN A 343 10.75 7.37 8.09
N THR A 344 9.99 7.41 7.03
CA THR A 344 9.09 6.31 6.62
C THR A 344 9.80 5.13 5.97
N LYS A 345 11.12 5.24 5.75
CA LYS A 345 12.00 4.17 5.21
C LYS A 345 11.56 3.63 3.85
N THR A 346 10.89 4.43 3.04
CA THR A 346 10.27 4.02 1.78
C THR A 346 11.24 3.78 0.65
N LYS A 347 12.45 4.37 0.75
CA LYS A 347 13.49 4.29 -0.27
C LYS A 347 14.87 4.11 0.35
N LEU A 348 15.64 3.14 -0.16
CA LEU A 348 17.01 2.90 0.29
C LEU A 348 17.99 3.87 -0.35
N GLY A 349 18.71 4.63 0.50
CA GLY A 349 19.69 5.64 0.10
C GLY A 349 21.15 5.20 0.12
N SER A 350 21.46 3.98 0.60
CA SER A 350 22.83 3.43 0.66
C SER A 350 23.37 3.16 -0.75
N SER A 351 24.22 4.04 -1.28
CA SER A 351 24.65 4.03 -2.71
C SER A 351 25.55 2.84 -3.08
N GLU A 352 26.35 2.33 -2.14
CA GLU A 352 27.24 1.17 -2.32
C GLU A 352 26.47 -0.10 -2.69
N VAL A 353 25.25 -0.23 -2.20
CA VAL A 353 24.39 -1.40 -2.46
C VAL A 353 24.11 -1.57 -3.95
N ARG A 354 24.09 -0.50 -4.74
CA ARG A 354 23.89 -0.59 -6.19
C ARG A 354 24.94 -1.46 -6.87
N THR A 355 26.20 -1.19 -6.58
CA THR A 355 27.33 -1.91 -7.19
C THR A 355 27.41 -3.34 -6.67
N ILE A 356 27.12 -3.55 -5.37
CA ILE A 356 27.12 -4.87 -4.75
C ILE A 356 26.04 -5.76 -5.37
N THR A 357 24.81 -5.26 -5.46
CA THR A 357 23.68 -5.98 -6.08
C THR A 357 23.96 -6.27 -7.55
N ASP A 358 24.43 -5.28 -8.31
CA ASP A 358 24.79 -5.46 -9.72
C ASP A 358 25.84 -6.57 -9.90
N SER A 359 26.91 -6.57 -9.10
CA SER A 359 27.99 -7.55 -9.20
C SER A 359 27.54 -8.98 -8.87
N ILE A 360 26.84 -9.17 -7.73
CA ILE A 360 26.36 -10.48 -7.29
C ILE A 360 25.33 -11.03 -8.29
N PHE A 361 24.38 -10.19 -8.69
CA PHE A 361 23.33 -10.61 -9.63
C PHE A 361 23.94 -10.99 -10.99
N THR A 362 24.82 -10.17 -11.55
CA THR A 362 25.43 -10.41 -12.88
C THR A 362 26.11 -11.77 -12.92
N THR A 363 27.03 -12.04 -11.99
CA THR A 363 27.82 -13.27 -12.00
C THR A 363 26.94 -14.52 -11.95
N THR A 364 25.96 -14.53 -11.05
CA THR A 364 25.11 -15.71 -10.83
C THR A 364 24.07 -15.86 -11.93
N PHE A 365 23.49 -14.74 -12.41
CA PHE A 365 22.47 -14.80 -13.47
C PHE A 365 23.06 -15.15 -14.83
N GLU A 366 24.27 -14.71 -15.15
CA GLU A 366 25.00 -15.17 -16.36
C GLU A 366 25.20 -16.68 -16.35
N THR A 367 25.63 -17.24 -15.21
CA THR A 367 25.77 -18.68 -15.03
C THR A 367 24.45 -19.41 -15.23
N PHE A 368 23.39 -18.92 -14.58
CA PHE A 368 22.04 -19.50 -14.73
C PHE A 368 21.60 -19.52 -16.20
N MET A 369 21.79 -18.43 -16.95
CA MET A 369 21.41 -18.33 -18.37
C MET A 369 22.17 -19.34 -19.23
N LEU A 370 23.43 -19.58 -18.93
CA LEU A 370 24.27 -20.57 -19.64
C LEU A 370 23.85 -22.00 -19.33
N GLU A 371 23.50 -22.30 -18.09
CA GLU A 371 23.05 -23.62 -17.64
C GLU A 371 21.61 -23.93 -18.10
N ASN A 372 20.78 -22.91 -18.32
CA ASN A 372 19.37 -23.03 -18.68
C ASN A 372 19.01 -22.37 -20.01
N PRO A 373 19.60 -22.80 -21.15
CA PRO A 373 19.46 -22.10 -22.44
C PRO A 373 18.01 -22.06 -22.95
N VAL A 374 17.18 -23.05 -22.60
CA VAL A 374 15.75 -23.07 -22.97
C VAL A 374 14.99 -21.98 -22.25
N VAL A 375 15.23 -21.79 -20.96
CA VAL A 375 14.63 -20.73 -20.14
C VAL A 375 15.12 -19.37 -20.61
N ALA A 376 16.44 -19.23 -20.83
CA ALA A 376 17.06 -18.02 -21.35
C ALA A 376 16.42 -17.56 -22.67
N LYS A 377 16.20 -18.52 -23.58
CA LYS A 377 15.54 -18.24 -24.86
C LYS A 377 14.11 -17.73 -24.68
N LYS A 378 13.31 -18.37 -23.80
CA LYS A 378 11.94 -17.92 -23.51
C LYS A 378 11.90 -16.49 -22.94
N ILE A 379 12.82 -16.16 -22.02
CA ILE A 379 12.95 -14.82 -21.45
C ILE A 379 13.26 -13.78 -22.53
N ILE A 380 14.23 -14.08 -23.40
CA ILE A 380 14.62 -13.17 -24.49
C ILE A 380 13.50 -13.01 -25.52
N GLU A 381 12.82 -14.09 -25.92
CA GLU A 381 11.67 -14.04 -26.82
C GLU A 381 10.55 -13.18 -26.25
N LYS A 382 10.28 -13.26 -24.93
CA LYS A 382 9.33 -12.40 -24.23
C LYS A 382 9.74 -10.92 -24.35
N GLY A 383 11.00 -10.59 -24.05
CA GLY A 383 11.53 -9.23 -24.21
C GLY A 383 11.48 -8.70 -25.65
N LEU A 384 11.76 -9.54 -26.64
CA LEU A 384 11.64 -9.16 -28.06
C LEU A 384 10.19 -8.86 -28.45
N MET A 385 9.24 -9.63 -27.94
CA MET A 385 7.81 -9.34 -28.14
C MET A 385 7.39 -8.03 -27.49
N ALA A 386 7.89 -7.74 -26.29
CA ALA A 386 7.66 -6.48 -25.59
C ALA A 386 8.24 -5.29 -26.37
N ALA A 387 9.49 -5.39 -26.86
CA ALA A 387 10.13 -4.36 -27.66
C ALA A 387 9.33 -4.04 -28.92
N ARG A 388 8.84 -5.06 -29.63
CA ARG A 388 8.00 -4.88 -30.83
C ARG A 388 6.69 -4.17 -30.50
N ALA A 389 6.03 -4.56 -29.42
CA ALA A 389 4.79 -3.93 -28.96
C ALA A 389 5.03 -2.45 -28.57
N ARG A 390 6.11 -2.16 -27.85
CA ARG A 390 6.50 -0.79 -27.46
C ARG A 390 6.77 0.09 -28.69
N LEU A 391 7.51 -0.42 -29.67
CA LEU A 391 7.78 0.30 -30.91
C LEU A 391 6.49 0.56 -31.72
N ALA A 392 5.57 -0.41 -31.78
CA ALA A 392 4.27 -0.24 -32.42
C ALA A 392 3.43 0.82 -31.68
N ALA A 393 3.41 0.79 -30.34
CA ALA A 393 2.72 1.78 -29.52
C ALA A 393 3.30 3.19 -29.73
N LYS A 394 4.64 3.33 -29.76
CA LYS A 394 5.31 4.61 -30.04
C LYS A 394 4.92 5.16 -31.41
N LYS A 395 4.94 4.33 -32.45
CA LYS A 395 4.52 4.73 -33.79
C LYS A 395 3.06 5.17 -33.86
N ALA A 396 2.17 4.46 -33.15
CA ALA A 396 0.76 4.83 -33.06
C ALA A 396 0.56 6.18 -32.37
N ARG A 397 1.30 6.45 -31.27
CA ARG A 397 1.28 7.76 -30.57
C ARG A 397 1.77 8.90 -31.47
N GLU A 398 2.87 8.71 -32.19
CA GLU A 398 3.41 9.72 -33.09
C GLU A 398 2.44 10.07 -34.23
N LEU A 399 1.75 9.07 -34.79
CA LEU A 399 0.73 9.29 -35.81
C LEU A 399 -0.48 10.06 -35.26
N THR A 400 -0.90 9.75 -34.03
CA THR A 400 -1.99 10.47 -33.36
C THR A 400 -1.58 11.91 -33.04
N ARG A 401 -0.35 12.13 -32.54
CA ARG A 401 0.18 13.47 -32.24
C ARG A 401 0.31 14.34 -33.50
N ARG A 402 0.69 13.77 -34.62
CA ARG A 402 0.73 14.50 -35.92
C ARG A 402 -0.65 14.89 -36.40
N LYS A 403 -1.67 14.06 -36.20
CA LYS A 403 -3.06 14.40 -36.52
C LYS A 403 -3.61 15.52 -35.61
N ASN A 404 -3.29 15.47 -34.30
CA ASN A 404 -3.76 16.47 -33.34
C ASN A 404 -3.00 17.81 -33.44
N ALA A 405 -1.77 17.83 -34.02
CA ALA A 405 -1.03 19.08 -34.24
C ALA A 405 -1.70 20.00 -35.29
N LEU A 406 -2.66 19.47 -36.06
CA LEU A 406 -3.45 20.23 -37.04
C LEU A 406 -4.81 20.71 -36.44
N GLU A 407 -5.18 20.28 -35.22
CA GLU A 407 -6.40 20.70 -34.52
C GLU A 407 -6.05 21.70 -33.41
N VAL A 408 -6.76 22.82 -33.37
CA VAL A 408 -6.51 23.98 -32.48
C VAL A 408 -6.78 23.66 -30.99
N SER A 409 -7.35 22.49 -30.66
CA SER A 409 -7.65 22.07 -29.29
C SER A 409 -7.12 20.67 -29.02
N ASN A 410 -6.15 20.56 -28.11
CA ASN A 410 -5.56 19.28 -27.70
C ASN A 410 -6.46 18.47 -26.73
N LEU A 411 -7.65 18.96 -26.40
CA LEU A 411 -8.55 18.33 -25.44
C LEU A 411 -9.60 17.45 -26.12
N PRO A 412 -10.03 16.33 -25.48
CA PRO A 412 -11.07 15.47 -26.03
C PRO A 412 -12.38 16.25 -26.23
N GLY A 413 -12.99 16.16 -27.41
CA GLY A 413 -14.21 16.91 -27.71
C GLY A 413 -15.41 16.60 -26.80
N LYS A 414 -15.38 15.48 -26.08
CA LYS A 414 -16.40 15.12 -25.08
C LYS A 414 -16.12 15.63 -23.67
N LEU A 415 -14.92 16.12 -23.38
CA LEU A 415 -14.57 16.74 -22.10
C LEU A 415 -15.25 18.10 -21.97
N ALA A 416 -16.10 18.27 -20.97
CA ALA A 416 -16.55 19.58 -20.53
C ALA A 416 -15.59 20.10 -19.46
N ASP A 417 -14.56 20.83 -19.88
CA ASP A 417 -13.51 21.32 -18.99
C ASP A 417 -13.99 22.42 -18.05
N CYS A 418 -13.24 22.66 -16.98
CA CYS A 418 -13.46 23.79 -16.07
C CYS A 418 -12.66 25.03 -16.51
N SER A 419 -13.04 26.19 -16.01
CA SER A 419 -12.37 27.45 -16.35
C SER A 419 -11.11 27.72 -15.55
N SER A 420 -10.97 27.14 -14.35
CA SER A 420 -9.78 27.21 -13.53
C SER A 420 -8.58 26.54 -14.22
N LYS A 421 -7.39 27.14 -14.04
CA LYS A 421 -6.11 26.58 -14.47
C LYS A 421 -5.27 26.10 -13.30
N ASP A 422 -5.77 26.26 -12.07
CA ASP A 422 -5.12 25.76 -10.86
C ASP A 422 -5.53 24.30 -10.62
N PRO A 423 -4.60 23.34 -10.74
CA PRO A 423 -4.91 21.93 -10.54
C PRO A 423 -5.38 21.63 -9.11
N SER A 424 -4.93 22.41 -8.12
CA SER A 424 -5.19 22.15 -6.70
C SER A 424 -6.66 22.28 -6.32
N ILE A 425 -7.41 23.14 -7.04
CA ILE A 425 -8.85 23.33 -6.85
C ILE A 425 -9.68 22.62 -7.92
N SER A 426 -9.06 22.17 -9.00
CA SER A 426 -9.76 21.60 -10.16
C SER A 426 -10.06 20.11 -9.96
N GLU A 427 -11.27 19.71 -10.33
CA GLU A 427 -11.82 18.37 -10.19
C GLU A 427 -12.22 17.80 -11.55
N LEU A 428 -11.86 16.54 -11.83
CA LEU A 428 -12.33 15.80 -13.00
C LEU A 428 -13.28 14.70 -12.58
N TYR A 429 -14.55 14.79 -12.97
CA TYR A 429 -15.52 13.71 -12.82
C TYR A 429 -15.50 12.82 -14.07
N VAL A 430 -15.14 11.57 -13.87
CA VAL A 430 -15.23 10.51 -14.88
C VAL A 430 -16.58 9.83 -14.69
N VAL A 431 -17.51 10.11 -15.62
CA VAL A 431 -18.93 9.78 -15.46
C VAL A 431 -19.34 8.66 -16.40
N GLU A 432 -20.06 7.67 -15.90
CA GLU A 432 -20.62 6.59 -16.71
C GLU A 432 -21.77 7.09 -17.59
N GLY A 433 -21.62 6.91 -18.91
CA GLY A 433 -22.67 7.18 -19.90
C GLY A 433 -22.87 8.65 -20.26
N ASP A 434 -23.45 8.86 -21.45
CA ASP A 434 -23.71 10.20 -21.97
C ASP A 434 -24.93 10.86 -21.27
N SER A 435 -25.88 10.07 -20.73
CA SER A 435 -27.07 10.60 -20.03
C SER A 435 -26.70 11.25 -18.70
N ALA A 436 -26.04 10.49 -17.82
CA ALA A 436 -25.54 11.03 -16.55
C ALA A 436 -24.49 12.14 -16.76
N GLY A 437 -23.62 11.98 -17.78
CA GLY A 437 -22.69 13.01 -18.20
C GLY A 437 -23.38 14.31 -18.63
N GLY A 438 -24.56 14.23 -19.25
CA GLY A 438 -25.39 15.38 -19.62
C GLY A 438 -25.91 16.13 -18.41
N SER A 439 -26.52 15.42 -17.45
CA SER A 439 -26.99 15.99 -16.18
C SER A 439 -25.84 16.61 -15.37
N ALA A 440 -24.71 15.91 -15.28
CA ALA A 440 -23.53 16.39 -14.58
C ALA A 440 -22.95 17.68 -15.22
N LYS A 441 -22.89 17.75 -16.55
CA LYS A 441 -22.45 18.96 -17.28
C LYS A 441 -23.32 20.17 -17.00
N GLN A 442 -24.61 19.98 -16.78
CA GLN A 442 -25.55 21.05 -16.47
C GLN A 442 -25.52 21.46 -15.01
N GLY A 443 -25.43 20.48 -14.09
CA GLY A 443 -25.46 20.69 -12.65
C GLY A 443 -24.14 21.15 -12.02
N ARG A 444 -22.99 20.95 -12.68
CA ARG A 444 -21.65 21.22 -12.11
C ARG A 444 -21.34 22.71 -11.88
N ASP A 445 -20.43 23.01 -11.02
CA ASP A 445 -19.74 24.31 -11.02
C ASP A 445 -18.67 24.34 -12.12
N ARG A 446 -18.91 25.18 -13.13
CA ARG A 446 -18.02 25.31 -14.30
C ARG A 446 -16.66 25.93 -13.97
N HIS A 447 -16.53 26.54 -12.81
CA HIS A 447 -15.26 27.17 -12.42
C HIS A 447 -14.19 26.14 -12.16
N PHE A 448 -14.48 25.10 -11.38
CA PHE A 448 -13.49 24.13 -10.94
C PHE A 448 -13.82 22.65 -11.25
N GLN A 449 -15.03 22.33 -11.72
CA GLN A 449 -15.45 20.98 -12.04
C GLN A 449 -15.46 20.71 -13.54
N ALA A 450 -14.71 19.71 -13.97
CA ALA A 450 -14.71 19.18 -15.33
C ALA A 450 -15.46 17.84 -15.39
N ILE A 451 -16.20 17.57 -16.49
CA ILE A 451 -16.96 16.33 -16.69
C ILE A 451 -16.46 15.61 -17.94
N LEU A 452 -16.10 14.34 -17.76
CA LEU A 452 -15.68 13.42 -18.81
C LEU A 452 -16.63 12.21 -18.88
N PRO A 453 -17.60 12.17 -19.78
CA PRO A 453 -18.45 10.99 -19.97
C PRO A 453 -17.67 9.85 -20.62
N LEU A 454 -17.85 8.63 -20.14
CA LEU A 454 -17.33 7.41 -20.73
C LEU A 454 -18.43 6.67 -21.50
N LYS A 455 -18.13 6.17 -22.69
CA LYS A 455 -19.08 5.37 -23.50
C LYS A 455 -18.96 3.88 -23.17
N GLY A 456 -19.29 3.51 -21.92
CA GLY A 456 -19.27 2.14 -21.46
C GLY A 456 -17.92 1.69 -20.89
N LYS A 457 -17.71 0.37 -20.83
CA LYS A 457 -16.55 -0.26 -20.19
C LYS A 457 -15.26 0.05 -20.93
N ILE A 458 -14.23 0.45 -20.21
CA ILE A 458 -12.88 0.55 -20.77
C ILE A 458 -12.26 -0.84 -20.92
N ILE A 459 -11.17 -0.93 -21.70
CA ILE A 459 -10.42 -2.18 -21.83
C ILE A 459 -9.87 -2.62 -20.47
N ASN A 460 -9.93 -3.93 -20.19
CA ASN A 460 -9.26 -4.49 -19.03
C ASN A 460 -7.74 -4.50 -19.28
N VAL A 461 -7.04 -3.63 -18.57
CA VAL A 461 -5.59 -3.42 -18.75
C VAL A 461 -4.74 -4.55 -18.18
N GLU A 462 -5.29 -5.38 -17.29
CA GLU A 462 -4.63 -6.58 -16.78
C GLU A 462 -4.42 -7.63 -17.89
N LYS A 463 -5.32 -7.66 -18.86
CA LYS A 463 -5.35 -8.64 -19.98
C LYS A 463 -4.85 -8.08 -21.31
N ALA A 464 -4.35 -6.85 -21.33
CA ALA A 464 -4.05 -6.18 -22.58
C ALA A 464 -2.65 -5.58 -22.58
N ARG A 465 -1.97 -5.70 -23.71
CA ARG A 465 -0.70 -5.01 -23.95
C ARG A 465 -0.90 -3.50 -24.10
N LEU A 466 0.14 -2.75 -23.79
CA LEU A 466 0.14 -1.29 -23.84
C LEU A 466 -0.29 -0.71 -25.20
N ASP A 467 0.08 -1.34 -26.31
CA ASP A 467 -0.33 -0.91 -27.67
C ASP A 467 -1.85 -1.00 -27.86
N LYS A 468 -2.49 -2.06 -27.37
CA LYS A 468 -3.96 -2.22 -27.37
C LYS A 468 -4.63 -1.23 -26.43
N ILE A 469 -4.06 -1.03 -25.24
CA ILE A 469 -4.56 -0.07 -24.23
C ILE A 469 -4.58 1.33 -24.84
N LEU A 470 -3.48 1.75 -25.48
CA LEU A 470 -3.36 3.05 -26.15
C LEU A 470 -4.18 3.17 -27.44
N SER A 471 -4.63 2.06 -28.03
CA SER A 471 -5.59 2.10 -29.15
C SER A 471 -7.02 2.32 -28.70
N ASN A 472 -7.33 2.07 -27.41
CA ASN A 472 -8.66 2.27 -26.85
C ASN A 472 -8.97 3.77 -26.73
N ASN A 473 -10.10 4.22 -27.30
CA ASN A 473 -10.48 5.62 -27.35
C ASN A 473 -10.77 6.21 -25.96
N GLU A 474 -11.43 5.45 -25.07
CA GLU A 474 -11.78 5.92 -23.72
C GLU A 474 -10.52 6.13 -22.88
N VAL A 475 -9.59 5.17 -22.92
CA VAL A 475 -8.30 5.28 -22.23
C VAL A 475 -7.49 6.48 -22.72
N ARG A 476 -7.38 6.67 -24.06
CA ARG A 476 -6.70 7.85 -24.63
C ARG A 476 -7.34 9.16 -24.17
N THR A 477 -8.66 9.16 -24.09
CA THR A 477 -9.43 10.33 -23.65
C THR A 477 -9.10 10.68 -22.20
N ILE A 478 -9.04 9.69 -21.32
CA ILE A 478 -8.65 9.86 -19.89
C ILE A 478 -7.21 10.40 -19.80
N ILE A 479 -6.26 9.77 -20.49
CA ILE A 479 -4.84 10.20 -20.49
C ILE A 479 -4.72 11.66 -20.97
N THR A 480 -5.42 12.02 -22.04
CA THR A 480 -5.38 13.37 -22.59
C THR A 480 -6.04 14.39 -21.66
N ALA A 481 -7.16 14.02 -21.00
CA ALA A 481 -7.83 14.89 -20.05
C ALA A 481 -6.97 15.17 -18.81
N LEU A 482 -6.31 14.15 -18.27
CA LEU A 482 -5.42 14.30 -17.11
C LEU A 482 -4.13 15.07 -17.44
N GLY A 483 -3.58 14.89 -18.62
CA GLY A 483 -2.37 15.57 -19.08
C GLY A 483 -1.05 14.98 -18.58
N THR A 484 -1.10 13.96 -17.71
CA THR A 484 0.08 13.36 -17.04
C THR A 484 0.93 12.45 -17.93
N GLY A 485 0.42 12.01 -19.10
CA GLY A 485 1.02 10.90 -19.81
C GLY A 485 0.70 9.55 -19.16
N ILE A 486 1.46 8.51 -19.53
CA ILE A 486 1.27 7.13 -19.07
C ILE A 486 2.60 6.35 -19.14
N GLY A 487 2.84 5.44 -18.19
CA GLY A 487 4.05 4.62 -18.14
C GLY A 487 5.31 5.45 -17.96
N GLU A 488 6.34 5.27 -18.82
CA GLU A 488 7.59 6.06 -18.73
C GLU A 488 7.40 7.57 -18.98
N ASP A 489 6.37 7.96 -19.72
CA ASP A 489 6.03 9.37 -19.98
C ASP A 489 5.17 9.99 -18.89
N PHE A 490 4.84 9.23 -17.83
CA PHE A 490 4.01 9.71 -16.73
C PHE A 490 4.73 10.77 -15.90
N ASP A 491 4.08 11.91 -15.71
CA ASP A 491 4.60 13.04 -14.94
C ASP A 491 3.45 13.66 -14.14
N ILE A 492 3.43 13.39 -12.83
CA ILE A 492 2.40 13.91 -11.91
C ILE A 492 2.37 15.43 -11.86
N GLY A 493 3.52 16.10 -12.07
CA GLY A 493 3.59 17.55 -12.11
C GLY A 493 2.81 18.20 -13.25
N LYS A 494 2.39 17.41 -14.26
CA LYS A 494 1.53 17.84 -15.37
C LYS A 494 0.05 17.55 -15.13
N ALA A 495 -0.31 16.99 -13.98
CA ALA A 495 -1.71 16.71 -13.64
C ALA A 495 -2.54 17.99 -13.70
N ARG A 496 -3.62 17.98 -14.48
CA ARG A 496 -4.52 19.13 -14.64
C ARG A 496 -5.56 19.22 -13.53
N TYR A 497 -5.77 18.14 -12.78
CA TYR A 497 -6.74 18.01 -11.71
C TYR A 497 -6.11 17.24 -10.54
N HIS A 498 -6.17 17.81 -9.34
CA HIS A 498 -5.74 17.13 -8.11
C HIS A 498 -6.89 16.37 -7.44
N LYS A 499 -8.06 16.30 -8.11
CA LYS A 499 -9.16 15.47 -7.69
C LYS A 499 -9.80 14.80 -8.91
N VAL A 500 -9.66 13.48 -9.00
CA VAL A 500 -10.24 12.64 -10.05
C VAL A 500 -11.32 11.79 -9.41
N VAL A 501 -12.57 12.10 -9.73
CA VAL A 501 -13.75 11.48 -9.10
C VAL A 501 -14.37 10.48 -10.07
N ILE A 502 -14.39 9.21 -9.70
CA ILE A 502 -15.09 8.14 -10.41
C ILE A 502 -16.56 8.20 -9.99
N MET A 503 -17.44 8.41 -10.96
CA MET A 503 -18.88 8.52 -10.74
C MET A 503 -19.61 7.56 -11.67
N THR A 504 -20.00 6.39 -11.14
CA THR A 504 -20.65 5.28 -11.84
C THR A 504 -22.01 4.99 -11.25
N ASP A 505 -22.85 4.32 -12.02
CA ASP A 505 -24.15 3.85 -11.58
C ASP A 505 -24.04 2.88 -10.41
N ALA A 506 -25.10 2.76 -9.60
CA ALA A 506 -25.13 1.87 -8.43
C ALA A 506 -25.52 0.43 -8.78
N ASP A 507 -25.20 -0.03 -9.98
CA ASP A 507 -25.47 -1.35 -10.48
C ASP A 507 -24.20 -2.18 -10.72
N VAL A 508 -24.35 -3.41 -11.20
CA VAL A 508 -23.24 -4.34 -11.45
C VAL A 508 -22.30 -3.85 -12.57
N ASP A 509 -22.82 -3.15 -13.56
CA ASP A 509 -22.02 -2.59 -14.65
C ASP A 509 -21.19 -1.38 -14.17
N GLY A 510 -21.78 -0.50 -13.38
CA GLY A 510 -21.07 0.61 -12.75
C GLY A 510 -19.98 0.15 -11.78
N ALA A 511 -20.24 -0.89 -10.99
CA ALA A 511 -19.22 -1.51 -10.15
C ALA A 511 -18.06 -2.06 -10.99
N HIS A 512 -18.34 -2.70 -12.13
CA HIS A 512 -17.32 -3.20 -13.04
C HIS A 512 -16.51 -2.07 -13.70
N ILE A 513 -17.16 -0.99 -14.16
CA ILE A 513 -16.47 0.19 -14.74
C ILE A 513 -15.55 0.83 -13.70
N ARG A 514 -16.01 0.98 -12.46
CA ARG A 514 -15.19 1.46 -11.34
C ARG A 514 -13.95 0.60 -11.14
N THR A 515 -14.11 -0.72 -11.11
CA THR A 515 -12.99 -1.66 -10.95
C THR A 515 -12.00 -1.56 -12.11
N LEU A 516 -12.47 -1.46 -13.36
CA LEU A 516 -11.61 -1.27 -14.54
C LEU A 516 -10.82 0.04 -14.46
N LEU A 517 -11.44 1.14 -14.02
CA LEU A 517 -10.78 2.44 -13.84
C LEU A 517 -9.74 2.40 -12.74
N LEU A 518 -10.05 1.77 -11.61
CA LEU A 518 -9.10 1.60 -10.51
C LEU A 518 -7.91 0.75 -10.95
N THR A 519 -8.14 -0.36 -11.69
CA THR A 519 -7.08 -1.18 -12.28
C THR A 519 -6.18 -0.36 -13.20
N PHE A 520 -6.78 0.48 -14.06
CA PHE A 520 -6.04 1.34 -14.97
C PHE A 520 -5.17 2.37 -14.22
N PHE A 521 -5.72 3.07 -13.23
CA PHE A 521 -4.96 4.03 -12.43
C PHE A 521 -3.85 3.33 -11.64
N TYR A 522 -4.13 2.20 -11.01
CA TYR A 522 -3.15 1.44 -10.26
C TYR A 522 -1.97 0.96 -11.13
N ARG A 523 -2.24 0.42 -12.32
CA ARG A 523 -1.21 -0.15 -13.20
C ARG A 523 -0.38 0.89 -13.93
N TYR A 524 -0.96 2.02 -14.30
CA TYR A 524 -0.34 2.96 -15.23
C TYR A 524 -0.19 4.39 -14.72
N MET A 525 -0.84 4.73 -13.62
CA MET A 525 -0.84 6.08 -13.04
C MET A 525 -0.85 6.01 -11.50
N ARG A 526 -0.09 5.08 -10.93
CA ARG A 526 -0.12 4.74 -9.51
C ARG A 526 0.10 5.96 -8.60
N GLU A 527 1.00 6.87 -8.97
CA GLU A 527 1.30 8.08 -8.19
C GLU A 527 0.06 9.00 -8.01
N ILE A 528 -0.95 8.94 -8.90
CA ILE A 528 -2.22 9.68 -8.69
C ILE A 528 -2.96 9.15 -7.46
N ILE A 529 -2.91 7.83 -7.22
CA ILE A 529 -3.52 7.21 -6.03
C ILE A 529 -2.68 7.55 -4.80
N GLU A 530 -1.37 7.42 -4.87
CA GLU A 530 -0.44 7.69 -3.77
C GLU A 530 -0.48 9.15 -3.30
N ARG A 531 -0.73 10.09 -4.22
CA ARG A 531 -0.98 11.50 -3.90
C ARG A 531 -2.38 11.78 -3.35
N GLY A 532 -3.25 10.76 -3.28
CA GLY A 532 -4.62 10.91 -2.80
C GLY A 532 -5.53 11.68 -3.75
N TYR A 533 -5.25 11.65 -5.06
CA TYR A 533 -6.05 12.40 -6.05
C TYR A 533 -7.26 11.61 -6.57
N VAL A 534 -7.39 10.30 -6.28
CA VAL A 534 -8.49 9.46 -6.77
C VAL A 534 -9.58 9.35 -5.72
N TYR A 535 -10.82 9.58 -6.15
CA TYR A 535 -12.00 9.52 -5.30
C TYR A 535 -13.12 8.74 -6.00
N ILE A 536 -14.03 8.18 -5.21
CA ILE A 536 -15.27 7.54 -5.66
C ILE A 536 -16.43 8.36 -5.12
N ALA A 537 -17.28 8.88 -6.00
CA ALA A 537 -18.50 9.56 -5.61
C ALA A 537 -19.48 8.59 -4.95
N GLN A 538 -20.18 9.05 -3.93
CA GLN A 538 -21.20 8.31 -3.22
C GLN A 538 -22.56 9.01 -3.43
N PRO A 539 -23.24 8.79 -4.57
CA PRO A 539 -24.59 9.32 -4.76
C PRO A 539 -25.58 8.61 -3.83
N PRO A 540 -26.71 9.25 -3.46
CA PRO A 540 -27.74 8.59 -2.66
C PRO A 540 -28.44 7.49 -3.47
N LEU A 541 -28.81 6.40 -2.78
CA LEU A 541 -29.55 5.28 -3.37
C LEU A 541 -31.07 5.50 -3.33
N TYR A 542 -31.55 6.33 -2.40
CA TYR A 542 -32.98 6.55 -2.18
C TYR A 542 -33.29 8.04 -2.07
N LYS A 543 -34.41 8.43 -2.71
CA LYS A 543 -35.09 9.71 -2.50
C LYS A 543 -36.40 9.45 -1.76
N ILE A 544 -36.64 10.13 -0.66
CA ILE A 544 -37.86 10.07 0.14
C ILE A 544 -38.53 11.42 0.03
N GLN A 545 -39.74 11.44 -0.48
CA GLN A 545 -40.48 12.69 -0.69
C GLN A 545 -41.80 12.67 0.03
N GLN A 546 -42.06 13.72 0.81
CA GLN A 546 -43.35 13.97 1.47
C GLN A 546 -43.78 15.43 1.25
N GLY A 547 -44.70 15.62 0.31
CA GLY A 547 -45.10 16.96 -0.11
C GLY A 547 -43.92 17.73 -0.73
N LYS A 548 -43.51 18.83 -0.09
CA LYS A 548 -42.36 19.65 -0.53
C LYS A 548 -41.03 19.21 0.11
N ARG A 549 -41.09 18.36 1.14
CA ARG A 549 -39.89 17.88 1.83
C ARG A 549 -39.27 16.73 1.04
N ILE A 550 -37.98 16.83 0.74
CA ILE A 550 -37.19 15.82 0.07
C ILE A 550 -36.02 15.48 1.00
N GLU A 551 -35.81 14.20 1.22
CA GLU A 551 -34.68 13.66 1.97
C GLU A 551 -33.98 12.60 1.11
N TYR A 552 -32.66 12.46 1.28
CA TYR A 552 -31.86 11.49 0.59
C TYR A 552 -31.26 10.47 1.56
N ALA A 553 -31.22 9.20 1.16
CA ALA A 553 -30.60 8.14 1.95
C ALA A 553 -29.59 7.34 1.11
N TYR A 554 -28.46 7.03 1.72
CA TYR A 554 -27.32 6.35 1.08
C TYR A 554 -27.32 4.82 1.30
N ASN A 555 -28.20 4.33 2.18
CA ASN A 555 -28.42 2.91 2.45
C ASN A 555 -29.83 2.67 2.98
N GLU A 556 -30.24 1.40 3.04
CA GLU A 556 -31.57 1.00 3.52
C GLU A 556 -31.80 1.35 5.00
N LYS A 557 -30.77 1.22 5.83
CA LYS A 557 -30.87 1.55 7.25
C LYS A 557 -31.26 3.02 7.42
N LYS A 558 -30.54 3.90 6.74
CA LYS A 558 -30.82 5.35 6.77
C LYS A 558 -32.18 5.69 6.17
N MET A 559 -32.57 5.03 5.10
CA MET A 559 -33.90 5.18 4.49
C MET A 559 -34.99 4.82 5.50
N ASN A 560 -34.87 3.68 6.19
CA ASN A 560 -35.83 3.24 7.19
C ASN A 560 -35.88 4.18 8.41
N GLU A 561 -34.74 4.71 8.87
CA GLU A 561 -34.68 5.71 9.93
C GLU A 561 -35.45 6.99 9.54
N ILE A 562 -35.18 7.52 8.35
CA ILE A 562 -35.88 8.72 7.83
C ILE A 562 -37.38 8.44 7.71
N PHE A 563 -37.73 7.29 7.13
CA PHE A 563 -39.13 6.91 6.94
C PHE A 563 -39.91 6.79 8.27
N ALA A 564 -39.27 6.26 9.31
CA ALA A 564 -39.85 6.15 10.64
C ALA A 564 -40.05 7.50 11.34
N MET A 565 -39.25 8.52 11.00
CA MET A 565 -39.34 9.87 11.57
C MET A 565 -40.41 10.75 10.86
N LEU A 566 -40.85 10.34 9.67
CA LEU A 566 -41.81 11.12 8.90
C LEU A 566 -43.27 10.86 9.33
N PRO A 567 -44.16 11.88 9.33
CA PRO A 567 -45.58 11.70 9.59
C PRO A 567 -46.22 10.71 8.61
N GLN A 568 -47.17 9.91 9.11
CA GLN A 568 -47.87 8.94 8.26
C GLN A 568 -48.83 9.54 7.22
N GLN A 569 -49.16 10.84 7.36
CA GLN A 569 -50.02 11.54 6.42
C GLN A 569 -49.45 12.93 6.08
N PRO A 570 -49.32 13.28 4.79
CA PRO A 570 -49.48 12.40 3.62
C PRO A 570 -48.41 11.32 3.57
N LYS A 571 -48.72 10.12 3.07
CA LYS A 571 -47.80 9.01 2.98
C LYS A 571 -46.53 9.39 2.20
N PRO A 572 -45.33 9.22 2.75
CA PRO A 572 -44.08 9.45 2.02
C PRO A 572 -43.93 8.53 0.81
N SER A 573 -43.43 9.02 -0.29
CA SER A 573 -43.03 8.24 -1.45
C SER A 573 -41.53 7.97 -1.40
N ILE A 574 -41.14 6.76 -1.78
CA ILE A 574 -39.73 6.34 -1.87
C ILE A 574 -39.44 6.05 -3.34
N GLN A 575 -38.37 6.64 -3.85
CA GLN A 575 -37.81 6.34 -5.16
C GLN A 575 -36.40 5.77 -4.92
N ARG A 576 -36.14 4.55 -5.45
CA ARG A 576 -34.79 3.99 -5.52
C ARG A 576 -34.16 4.43 -6.83
N TYR A 577 -32.99 5.02 -6.79
CA TYR A 577 -32.18 5.33 -7.97
C TYR A 577 -31.40 4.08 -8.39
N LYS A 578 -31.54 3.67 -9.65
CA LYS A 578 -30.76 2.59 -10.26
C LYS A 578 -29.54 3.13 -11.00
N GLY A 579 -29.63 4.35 -11.50
CA GLY A 579 -28.52 5.00 -12.21
C GLY A 579 -28.55 6.52 -12.06
N LEU A 580 -27.40 7.13 -12.26
CA LEU A 580 -27.17 8.58 -12.20
C LEU A 580 -27.99 9.35 -13.26
N GLY A 581 -28.33 8.67 -14.37
CA GLY A 581 -29.17 9.25 -15.43
C GLY A 581 -30.62 9.50 -15.01
N GLU A 582 -31.06 8.96 -13.87
CA GLU A 582 -32.38 9.23 -13.30
C GLU A 582 -32.44 10.53 -12.48
N MET A 583 -31.27 11.09 -12.16
CA MET A 583 -31.17 12.36 -11.44
C MET A 583 -31.16 13.54 -12.42
N ASN A 584 -31.95 14.55 -12.10
CA ASN A 584 -31.86 15.82 -12.81
C ASN A 584 -30.60 16.61 -12.37
N PRO A 585 -30.19 17.67 -13.09
CA PRO A 585 -28.97 18.41 -12.77
C PRO A 585 -28.94 19.00 -11.35
N GLU A 586 -30.06 19.47 -10.83
CA GLU A 586 -30.18 20.06 -9.49
C GLU A 586 -29.98 19.00 -8.41
N GLN A 587 -30.64 17.84 -8.56
CA GLN A 587 -30.47 16.70 -7.63
C GLN A 587 -29.04 16.19 -7.61
N LEU A 588 -28.40 16.11 -8.78
CA LEU A 588 -27.03 15.66 -8.87
C LEU A 588 -26.05 16.67 -8.25
N TRP A 589 -26.34 17.98 -8.40
CA TRP A 589 -25.59 19.01 -7.71
C TRP A 589 -25.73 18.86 -6.19
N GLU A 590 -26.94 18.94 -5.67
CA GLU A 590 -27.23 18.96 -4.23
C GLU A 590 -26.68 17.74 -3.47
N THR A 591 -26.57 16.58 -4.12
CA THR A 591 -26.21 15.33 -3.45
C THR A 591 -24.80 14.81 -3.74
N THR A 592 -24.21 15.19 -4.90
CA THR A 592 -23.02 14.50 -5.41
C THR A 592 -21.91 15.43 -5.91
N LEU A 593 -22.26 16.63 -6.40
CA LEU A 593 -21.28 17.56 -6.97
C LEU A 593 -20.94 18.71 -6.02
N ASP A 594 -21.88 19.16 -5.19
CA ASP A 594 -21.68 20.26 -4.25
C ASP A 594 -20.64 19.91 -3.18
N PRO A 595 -19.53 20.64 -3.10
CA PRO A 595 -18.47 20.37 -2.12
C PRO A 595 -18.92 20.36 -0.65
N GLU A 596 -19.99 21.12 -0.33
CA GLU A 596 -20.49 21.23 1.04
C GLU A 596 -21.35 20.02 1.47
N ASN A 597 -22.01 19.35 0.51
CA ASN A 597 -23.01 18.32 0.80
C ASN A 597 -22.63 16.92 0.30
N ARG A 598 -21.70 16.81 -0.64
CA ARG A 598 -21.31 15.54 -1.25
C ARG A 598 -20.50 14.66 -0.31
N THR A 599 -20.61 13.36 -0.51
CA THR A 599 -19.72 12.36 0.10
C THR A 599 -18.81 11.78 -0.95
N LEU A 600 -17.49 11.88 -0.75
CA LEU A 600 -16.46 11.26 -1.57
C LEU A 600 -15.65 10.28 -0.74
N LEU A 601 -15.47 9.08 -1.27
CA LEU A 601 -14.55 8.09 -0.71
C LEU A 601 -13.19 8.26 -1.39
N GLN A 602 -12.16 8.64 -0.63
CA GLN A 602 -10.80 8.70 -1.14
C GLN A 602 -10.23 7.29 -1.32
N VAL A 603 -9.60 7.04 -2.46
CA VAL A 603 -8.91 5.79 -2.72
C VAL A 603 -7.50 5.90 -2.15
N THR A 604 -7.17 5.02 -1.21
CA THR A 604 -5.86 4.92 -0.59
C THR A 604 -5.18 3.60 -0.99
N LEU A 605 -3.87 3.61 -1.00
CA LEU A 605 -3.06 2.42 -1.20
C LEU A 605 -2.31 2.13 0.10
N GLU A 606 -2.80 1.16 0.86
CA GLU A 606 -2.22 0.78 2.14
C GLU A 606 -1.10 -0.25 1.97
N ASP A 607 -1.37 -1.29 1.19
CA ASP A 607 -0.42 -2.33 0.82
C ASP A 607 -0.42 -2.53 -0.70
N ALA A 608 0.75 -2.34 -1.31
CA ALA A 608 0.89 -2.45 -2.76
C ALA A 608 0.90 -3.90 -3.26
N ILE A 609 1.36 -4.84 -2.43
CA ILE A 609 1.45 -6.26 -2.78
C ILE A 609 0.06 -6.87 -2.72
N GLU A 610 -0.68 -6.58 -1.65
CA GLU A 610 -2.05 -7.04 -1.50
C GLU A 610 -2.96 -6.48 -2.59
N ALA A 611 -2.80 -5.18 -2.94
CA ALA A 611 -3.52 -4.58 -4.05
C ALA A 611 -3.19 -5.26 -5.38
N ASP A 612 -1.92 -5.60 -5.63
CA ASP A 612 -1.48 -6.33 -6.83
C ASP A 612 -2.11 -7.71 -6.91
N GLU A 613 -2.09 -8.49 -5.83
CA GLU A 613 -2.75 -9.79 -5.74
C GLU A 613 -4.26 -9.67 -5.99
N THR A 614 -4.91 -8.68 -5.39
CA THR A 614 -6.36 -8.47 -5.54
C THR A 614 -6.74 -8.14 -6.98
N PHE A 615 -6.01 -7.22 -7.63
CA PHE A 615 -6.25 -6.90 -9.04
C PHE A 615 -5.99 -8.11 -9.95
N GLU A 616 -4.94 -8.89 -9.70
CA GLU A 616 -4.65 -10.11 -10.46
C GLU A 616 -5.77 -11.15 -10.29
N ILE A 617 -6.26 -11.39 -9.08
CA ILE A 617 -7.35 -12.33 -8.81
C ILE A 617 -8.64 -11.87 -9.50
N LEU A 618 -9.02 -10.61 -9.34
CA LEU A 618 -10.30 -10.09 -9.82
C LEU A 618 -10.29 -9.82 -11.33
N MET A 619 -9.18 -9.34 -11.88
CA MET A 619 -9.10 -8.83 -13.25
C MET A 619 -8.21 -9.67 -14.15
N GLY A 620 -7.40 -10.58 -13.63
CA GLY A 620 -6.49 -11.47 -14.35
C GLY A 620 -7.19 -12.52 -15.22
N ASP A 621 -6.41 -13.29 -15.98
CA ASP A 621 -6.92 -14.25 -16.98
C ASP A 621 -7.57 -15.49 -16.38
N LYS A 622 -7.07 -15.98 -15.23
CA LYS A 622 -7.58 -17.20 -14.59
C LYS A 622 -8.93 -16.95 -13.92
N VAL A 623 -9.89 -17.83 -14.21
CA VAL A 623 -11.27 -17.74 -13.69
C VAL A 623 -11.38 -18.34 -12.28
N GLU A 624 -10.66 -19.43 -12.01
CA GLU A 624 -10.77 -20.19 -10.76
C GLU A 624 -10.41 -19.37 -9.51
N PRO A 625 -9.29 -18.62 -9.47
CA PRO A 625 -8.97 -17.75 -8.33
C PRO A 625 -10.06 -16.71 -8.04
N ARG A 626 -10.65 -16.14 -9.10
CA ARG A 626 -11.76 -15.18 -8.97
C ARG A 626 -13.02 -15.83 -8.43
N ARG A 627 -13.34 -17.04 -8.86
CA ARG A 627 -14.48 -17.81 -8.34
C ARG A 627 -14.31 -18.08 -6.86
N ASN A 628 -13.15 -18.60 -6.46
CA ASN A 628 -12.85 -18.91 -5.06
C ASN A 628 -12.93 -17.65 -4.20
N PHE A 629 -12.37 -16.54 -4.66
CA PHE A 629 -12.48 -15.25 -3.96
C PHE A 629 -13.93 -14.82 -3.75
N ILE A 630 -14.77 -14.96 -4.79
CA ILE A 630 -16.21 -14.61 -4.69
C ILE A 630 -16.92 -15.53 -3.71
N GLU A 631 -16.65 -16.84 -3.74
CA GLU A 631 -17.27 -17.83 -2.84
C GLU A 631 -16.87 -17.57 -1.37
N GLU A 632 -15.58 -17.32 -1.12
CA GLU A 632 -15.05 -17.04 0.22
C GLU A 632 -15.62 -15.73 0.82
N ASN A 633 -15.82 -14.71 -0.03
CA ASN A 633 -16.28 -13.40 0.39
C ASN A 633 -17.80 -13.17 0.23
N ALA A 634 -18.56 -14.16 -0.24
CA ALA A 634 -19.99 -14.03 -0.51
C ALA A 634 -20.81 -13.63 0.74
N GLN A 635 -20.39 -14.08 1.91
CA GLN A 635 -21.04 -13.74 3.20
C GLN A 635 -20.93 -12.26 3.58
N TYR A 636 -19.95 -11.53 3.05
CA TYR A 636 -19.74 -10.10 3.34
C TYR A 636 -20.50 -9.16 2.40
N VAL A 637 -21.14 -9.71 1.37
CA VAL A 637 -21.92 -8.92 0.41
C VAL A 637 -23.17 -8.37 1.09
N LYS A 638 -23.26 -7.05 1.21
CA LYS A 638 -24.38 -6.36 1.88
C LYS A 638 -25.47 -5.88 0.92
N ASN A 639 -25.13 -5.67 -0.35
CA ASN A 639 -26.04 -5.12 -1.36
C ASN A 639 -26.06 -6.04 -2.57
N LEU A 640 -26.98 -6.99 -2.59
CA LEU A 640 -27.29 -7.74 -3.80
C LEU A 640 -28.34 -6.98 -4.59
N ASP A 641 -28.08 -6.68 -5.85
CA ASP A 641 -29.07 -6.17 -6.77
C ASP A 641 -29.89 -7.35 -7.31
N ILE A 642 -30.91 -7.75 -6.54
CA ILE A 642 -31.83 -8.85 -6.85
C ILE A 642 -33.14 -8.27 -7.38
#